data_f353cacea576881d725c3a057753cc29
#
_entry.id   f353cacea576881d725c3a057753cc29
#
_cell.length_a   1.000
_cell.length_b   1.000
_cell.length_c   1.000
_cell.angle_alpha   90.00
_cell.angle_beta   90.00
_cell.angle_gamma   90.00
#
_symmetry.space_group_name_H-M   'P 1'
#
loop_
_entity.id
_entity.type
_entity.pdbx_description
1 polymer ?
#
loop_
_entity_poly.entity_id
_entity_poly.type
_entity_poly.pdbx_seq_one_letter_code
_entity_poly.pdbx_strand_id
1 'polypeptide(L)'
;MTMIRACLLWLLLATPLFAAPLTRDDIAGMIVAPYALGDAVNDKGVWVLLNSGGGEAGFVFETGELAPLPGFSGQPINILVMLDREGRFIDTRLLAQNEPIFVSGLGEAPLRDFLTQYQGHSISESLVVGTPYGAGGTGSDLTYLEGVTKATASVRIAHESILAATLAVAREKMQGVSAGPPPRPDPDHDEAITWESALADGLVRHLRVSNAELDAAFAGSIWADDDPEAQADPDAAYLDLYAIDLGPPALARAVLAPETLAEIARFAARAPDDELILLIEAGRHGIVSEEFVRNTAPDRVAATQDGLPLALRDADILPRLHADLPEALQDATAMVLRLDRRLGFDPTRDWALEAQALRLHGMFQPEPGSRHFSLAMGLPERFFLRPEAPVQRPPWLEAAINRQTDLWLLAGALVILFAALARQSWLAGLRQFTPIRLGILAIVTGFIGFWGQGQLSIVTPLAVIRGLVQGGGLEVLLYDPFSLILWAAAILGFVLWGRGLFCGWLCPFGALQEFAHHLGRALRLPEWEPPQSLGRALLWTGPVALIALVLVAFAAPEHAETVAEIEPFKTAITMQFDRPWPYVLWAGGWLAVSMVWFKGFCRSICPLGALMRLGGLLRLRRWIPRRVECGCPCQLCRVRCRYGAIQKQGAIRYSECFQCLDCVTIHDDPTQCVPLILKARKAERKAA
;
A
#
# COMPACT_ATOMS: atom_id res chain seq x y z
N MET A 1 -23.55 16.28 -33.82
CA MET A 1 -22.30 16.63 -33.15
C MET A 1 -22.49 17.54 -31.94
N THR A 2 -23.43 18.45 -31.90
CA THR A 2 -23.71 19.33 -30.76
C THR A 2 -24.33 18.63 -29.55
N MET A 3 -25.25 17.69 -29.73
CA MET A 3 -25.85 16.93 -28.62
C MET A 3 -24.87 16.03 -27.86
N ILE A 4 -24.00 15.31 -28.56
CA ILE A 4 -23.00 14.44 -27.93
C ILE A 4 -22.00 15.28 -27.13
N ARG A 5 -21.67 16.49 -27.60
CA ARG A 5 -20.80 17.45 -26.85
C ARG A 5 -21.48 17.96 -25.60
N ALA A 6 -22.78 18.24 -25.64
CA ALA A 6 -23.55 18.69 -24.49
C ALA A 6 -23.73 17.59 -23.43
N CYS A 7 -24.01 16.34 -23.84
CA CYS A 7 -24.13 15.19 -22.93
C CYS A 7 -22.80 14.88 -22.24
N LEU A 8 -21.65 14.94 -22.95
CA LEU A 8 -20.34 14.71 -22.36
C LEU A 8 -19.88 15.86 -21.44
N LEU A 9 -20.26 17.09 -21.75
CA LEU A 9 -20.03 18.23 -20.82
C LEU A 9 -20.91 18.11 -19.57
N TRP A 10 -22.12 17.60 -19.70
CA TRP A 10 -23.06 17.38 -18.58
C TRP A 10 -22.58 16.25 -17.65
N LEU A 11 -21.98 15.18 -18.20
CA LEU A 11 -21.33 14.10 -17.45
C LEU A 11 -20.06 14.59 -16.69
N LEU A 12 -19.38 15.63 -17.19
CA LEU A 12 -18.22 16.24 -16.54
C LEU A 12 -18.60 17.25 -15.44
N LEU A 13 -19.86 17.71 -15.41
CA LEU A 13 -20.40 18.63 -14.42
C LEU A 13 -21.23 17.93 -13.33
N ALA A 14 -21.34 16.60 -13.37
CA ALA A 14 -21.93 15.84 -12.29
C ALA A 14 -21.09 16.03 -11.02
N THR A 15 -21.70 16.61 -10.01
CA THR A 15 -21.14 16.88 -8.69
C THR A 15 -20.49 15.65 -8.10
N PRO A 16 -19.38 15.79 -7.32
CA PRO A 16 -18.82 14.66 -6.59
C PRO A 16 -19.86 14.13 -5.61
N LEU A 17 -20.33 12.90 -5.87
CA LEU A 17 -21.02 12.12 -4.85
C LEU A 17 -19.91 11.57 -3.94
N PHE A 18 -19.98 11.88 -2.66
CA PHE A 18 -19.18 11.27 -1.62
C PHE A 18 -19.52 9.77 -1.53
N ALA A 19 -18.56 8.85 -1.28
CA ALA A 19 -18.85 7.46 -1.01
C ALA A 19 -19.75 7.41 0.22
N ALA A 20 -20.90 6.85 0.05
CA ALA A 20 -21.72 6.52 1.20
C ALA A 20 -21.02 5.36 1.93
N PRO A 21 -20.97 5.35 3.27
CA PRO A 21 -20.60 4.16 4.02
C PRO A 21 -21.44 3.00 3.51
N LEU A 22 -20.89 1.77 3.56
CA LEU A 22 -21.62 0.57 3.14
C LEU A 22 -23.01 0.58 3.76
N THR A 23 -24.03 0.40 2.95
CA THR A 23 -25.38 0.34 3.46
C THR A 23 -25.60 -0.99 4.21
N ARG A 24 -26.57 -1.01 5.10
CA ARG A 24 -26.95 -2.25 5.81
C ARG A 24 -27.18 -3.42 4.86
N ASP A 25 -27.79 -3.16 3.69
CA ASP A 25 -28.11 -4.19 2.69
C ASP A 25 -26.84 -4.72 2.01
N ASP A 26 -25.83 -3.87 1.80
CA ASP A 26 -24.51 -4.27 1.26
C ASP A 26 -23.81 -5.22 2.24
N ILE A 27 -23.78 -4.85 3.53
CA ILE A 27 -23.17 -5.69 4.59
C ILE A 27 -23.93 -7.00 4.74
N ALA A 28 -25.28 -6.93 4.75
CA ALA A 28 -26.12 -8.12 4.86
C ALA A 28 -25.87 -9.14 3.73
N GLY A 29 -25.60 -8.64 2.51
CA GLY A 29 -25.24 -9.48 1.36
C GLY A 29 -23.87 -10.16 1.46
N MET A 30 -23.02 -9.71 2.39
CA MET A 30 -21.67 -10.25 2.61
C MET A 30 -21.59 -11.21 3.80
N ILE A 31 -22.65 -11.32 4.61
CA ILE A 31 -22.66 -12.21 5.78
C ILE A 31 -22.66 -13.68 5.34
N VAL A 32 -21.83 -14.48 6.00
CA VAL A 32 -21.73 -15.93 5.74
C VAL A 32 -22.86 -16.68 6.44
N ALA A 33 -23.56 -17.55 5.69
CA ALA A 33 -24.53 -18.46 6.30
C ALA A 33 -23.84 -19.38 7.35
N PRO A 34 -24.45 -19.67 8.51
CA PRO A 34 -25.87 -19.48 8.84
C PRO A 34 -26.19 -18.15 9.54
N TYR A 35 -25.30 -17.18 9.51
CA TYR A 35 -25.45 -15.91 10.24
C TYR A 35 -26.29 -14.90 9.45
N ALA A 36 -26.87 -13.94 10.18
CA ALA A 36 -27.61 -12.82 9.62
C ALA A 36 -27.19 -11.50 10.30
N LEU A 37 -27.40 -10.37 9.61
CA LEU A 37 -27.09 -9.05 10.14
C LEU A 37 -28.19 -8.58 11.10
N GLY A 38 -27.79 -8.22 12.32
CA GLY A 38 -28.64 -7.62 13.35
C GLY A 38 -28.67 -6.09 13.29
N ASP A 39 -28.84 -5.46 14.45
CA ASP A 39 -28.89 -4.01 14.59
C ASP A 39 -27.47 -3.43 14.70
N ALA A 40 -27.34 -2.13 14.35
CA ALA A 40 -26.12 -1.38 14.56
C ALA A 40 -25.87 -1.22 16.05
N VAL A 41 -24.64 -1.45 16.47
CA VAL A 41 -24.23 -1.37 17.87
C VAL A 41 -23.75 0.04 18.23
N ASN A 42 -23.11 0.73 17.25
CA ASN A 42 -22.62 2.09 17.42
C ASN A 42 -22.58 2.83 16.05
N ASP A 43 -22.24 4.13 16.11
CA ASP A 43 -22.12 4.98 14.93
C ASP A 43 -20.83 4.72 14.11
N LYS A 44 -19.96 3.80 14.59
CA LYS A 44 -18.68 3.45 13.94
C LYS A 44 -18.76 2.22 13.04
N GLY A 45 -19.97 1.83 12.61
CA GLY A 45 -20.15 0.72 11.68
C GLY A 45 -19.94 -0.67 12.28
N VAL A 46 -20.15 -0.83 13.59
CA VAL A 46 -20.19 -2.13 14.25
C VAL A 46 -21.63 -2.63 14.32
N TRP A 47 -21.86 -3.86 13.86
CA TRP A 47 -23.18 -4.50 13.82
C TRP A 47 -23.18 -5.81 14.60
N VAL A 48 -24.34 -6.16 15.15
CA VAL A 48 -24.55 -7.48 15.75
C VAL A 48 -24.64 -8.54 14.66
N LEU A 49 -24.00 -9.67 14.88
CA LEU A 49 -24.15 -10.88 14.09
C LEU A 49 -25.16 -11.80 14.79
N LEU A 50 -26.21 -12.22 14.08
CA LEU A 50 -27.25 -13.09 14.62
C LEU A 50 -27.06 -14.53 14.11
N ASN A 51 -27.32 -15.51 14.97
CA ASN A 51 -27.39 -16.91 14.57
C ASN A 51 -28.76 -17.24 13.93
N SER A 52 -28.92 -18.46 13.41
CA SER A 52 -30.14 -18.92 12.77
C SER A 52 -31.39 -18.91 13.70
N GLY A 53 -31.19 -18.83 15.01
CA GLY A 53 -32.25 -18.70 15.99
C GLY A 53 -32.59 -17.26 16.36
N GLY A 54 -31.96 -16.26 15.76
CA GLY A 54 -32.14 -14.84 16.05
C GLY A 54 -31.40 -14.35 17.29
N GLY A 55 -30.59 -15.20 17.93
CA GLY A 55 -29.75 -14.82 19.07
C GLY A 55 -28.43 -14.19 18.60
N GLU A 56 -27.88 -13.30 19.43
CA GLU A 56 -26.57 -12.68 19.20
C GLU A 56 -25.47 -13.74 19.16
N ALA A 57 -24.74 -13.81 18.03
CA ALA A 57 -23.68 -14.75 17.78
C ALA A 57 -22.30 -14.09 17.76
N GLY A 58 -22.24 -12.77 17.60
CA GLY A 58 -20.99 -12.03 17.53
C GLY A 58 -21.17 -10.66 16.92
N PHE A 59 -20.11 -10.17 16.25
CA PHE A 59 -20.04 -8.84 15.69
C PHE A 59 -19.50 -8.86 14.26
N VAL A 60 -19.93 -7.90 13.46
CA VAL A 60 -19.37 -7.62 12.13
C VAL A 60 -19.07 -6.13 12.02
N PHE A 61 -17.91 -5.80 11.48
CA PHE A 61 -17.42 -4.43 11.41
C PHE A 61 -16.38 -4.25 10.29
N GLU A 62 -16.15 -2.99 9.94
CA GLU A 62 -15.15 -2.58 8.95
C GLU A 62 -13.90 -2.05 9.64
N THR A 63 -12.71 -2.46 9.15
CA THR A 63 -11.44 -1.97 9.71
C THR A 63 -11.20 -0.49 9.40
N GLY A 64 -11.69 0.00 8.26
CA GLY A 64 -11.46 1.37 7.79
C GLY A 64 -12.03 2.45 8.71
N GLU A 65 -13.11 2.15 9.44
CA GLU A 65 -13.73 3.09 10.38
C GLU A 65 -13.12 3.00 11.79
N LEU A 66 -12.69 1.81 12.20
CA LEU A 66 -12.20 1.56 13.57
C LEU A 66 -10.69 1.72 13.71
N ALA A 67 -9.93 1.33 12.69
CA ALA A 67 -8.47 1.37 12.68
C ALA A 67 -7.96 1.76 11.28
N PRO A 68 -8.08 3.02 10.86
CA PRO A 68 -7.70 3.49 9.54
C PRO A 68 -6.17 3.61 9.39
N LEU A 69 -5.44 2.50 9.49
CA LEU A 69 -4.00 2.49 9.32
C LEU A 69 -3.65 2.73 7.84
N PRO A 70 -2.84 3.76 7.54
CA PRO A 70 -2.51 4.08 6.17
C PRO A 70 -1.65 2.99 5.54
N GLY A 71 -2.06 2.49 4.38
CA GLY A 71 -1.28 1.60 3.54
C GLY A 71 -0.11 2.31 2.85
N PHE A 72 0.60 1.59 2.00
CA PHE A 72 1.69 2.15 1.19
C PHE A 72 1.21 3.24 0.23
N SER A 73 -0.05 3.16 -0.21
CA SER A 73 -0.72 4.19 -1.03
C SER A 73 -1.09 5.46 -0.25
N GLY A 74 -0.96 5.44 1.08
CA GLY A 74 -1.48 6.45 1.99
C GLY A 74 -2.96 6.27 2.33
N GLN A 75 -3.60 5.20 1.84
CA GLN A 75 -5.00 4.85 2.10
C GLN A 75 -5.08 3.61 2.98
N PRO A 76 -6.09 3.50 3.86
CA PRO A 76 -6.32 2.28 4.61
C PRO A 76 -6.77 1.14 3.70
N ILE A 77 -6.40 -0.08 4.08
CA ILE A 77 -6.96 -1.30 3.52
C ILE A 77 -8.22 -1.59 4.33
N ASN A 78 -9.41 -1.50 3.70
CA ASN A 78 -10.67 -1.73 4.37
C ASN A 78 -11.11 -3.19 4.25
N ILE A 79 -11.33 -3.83 5.39
CA ILE A 79 -11.63 -5.26 5.51
C ILE A 79 -12.87 -5.42 6.39
N LEU A 80 -13.83 -6.20 5.93
CA LEU A 80 -14.95 -6.64 6.74
C LEU A 80 -14.50 -7.81 7.61
N VAL A 81 -14.68 -7.68 8.90
CA VAL A 81 -14.34 -8.71 9.90
C VAL A 81 -15.61 -9.21 10.54
N MET A 82 -15.78 -10.52 10.59
CA MET A 82 -16.84 -11.21 11.33
C MET A 82 -16.21 -11.98 12.49
N LEU A 83 -16.65 -11.67 13.70
CA LEU A 83 -16.11 -12.21 14.94
C LEU A 83 -17.22 -12.85 15.75
N ASP A 84 -16.99 -14.02 16.38
CA ASP A 84 -17.90 -14.60 17.34
C ASP A 84 -17.79 -13.91 18.72
N ARG A 85 -18.63 -14.32 19.67
CA ARG A 85 -18.65 -13.76 21.02
C ARG A 85 -17.41 -14.12 21.85
N GLU A 86 -16.75 -15.19 21.47
CA GLU A 86 -15.53 -15.73 22.09
C GLU A 86 -14.26 -15.13 21.47
N GLY A 87 -14.41 -14.21 20.48
CA GLY A 87 -13.29 -13.54 19.82
C GLY A 87 -12.63 -14.38 18.72
N ARG A 88 -13.33 -15.37 18.15
CA ARG A 88 -12.84 -16.13 17.00
C ARG A 88 -13.27 -15.49 15.69
N PHE A 89 -12.36 -15.44 14.72
CA PHE A 89 -12.67 -14.96 13.39
C PHE A 89 -13.52 -15.97 12.63
N ILE A 90 -14.76 -15.58 12.33
CA ILE A 90 -15.70 -16.36 11.50
C ILE A 90 -15.32 -16.20 10.04
N ASP A 91 -15.09 -14.95 9.58
CA ASP A 91 -14.71 -14.64 8.21
C ASP A 91 -14.03 -13.25 8.14
N THR A 92 -13.16 -13.06 7.16
CA THR A 92 -12.56 -11.76 6.86
C THR A 92 -12.60 -11.53 5.36
N ARG A 93 -13.09 -10.36 4.92
CA ARG A 93 -13.29 -10.04 3.50
C ARG A 93 -12.73 -8.68 3.12
N LEU A 94 -11.99 -8.64 2.04
CA LEU A 94 -11.54 -7.39 1.47
C LEU A 94 -12.72 -6.60 0.91
N LEU A 95 -12.93 -5.40 1.42
CA LEU A 95 -13.91 -4.44 0.93
C LEU A 95 -13.30 -3.48 -0.08
N ALA A 96 -12.21 -2.83 0.32
CA ALA A 96 -11.51 -1.88 -0.53
C ALA A 96 -10.01 -1.85 -0.19
N GLN A 97 -9.19 -1.67 -1.21
CA GLN A 97 -7.76 -1.42 -1.06
C GLN A 97 -7.27 -0.60 -2.25
N ASN A 98 -6.22 0.17 -2.06
CA ASN A 98 -5.59 0.94 -3.12
C ASN A 98 -4.07 0.75 -3.16
N GLU A 99 -3.60 -0.38 -2.64
CA GLU A 99 -2.20 -0.71 -2.62
C GLU A 99 -1.66 -0.91 -4.04
N PRO A 100 -0.64 -0.15 -4.46
CA PRO A 100 -0.12 -0.22 -5.84
C PRO A 100 0.31 -1.62 -6.24
N ILE A 101 0.79 -2.42 -5.28
CA ILE A 101 1.23 -3.79 -5.53
C ILE A 101 0.06 -4.71 -5.91
N PHE A 102 -1.14 -4.48 -5.38
CA PHE A 102 -2.33 -5.25 -5.69
C PHE A 102 -3.11 -4.65 -6.85
N VAL A 103 -3.26 -3.31 -6.91
CA VAL A 103 -4.00 -2.63 -7.99
C VAL A 103 -3.31 -2.78 -9.34
N SER A 104 -1.98 -2.65 -9.36
CA SER A 104 -1.20 -2.62 -10.60
C SER A 104 -0.19 -3.76 -10.71
N GLY A 105 -0.05 -4.59 -9.69
CA GLY A 105 0.95 -5.65 -9.57
C GLY A 105 0.36 -7.06 -9.53
N LEU A 106 0.20 -7.60 -8.34
CA LEU A 106 -0.18 -9.01 -8.12
C LEU A 106 -1.67 -9.30 -8.36
N GLY A 107 -2.54 -8.28 -8.41
CA GLY A 107 -3.98 -8.45 -8.30
C GLY A 107 -4.41 -8.62 -6.84
N GLU A 108 -5.72 -8.68 -6.59
CA GLU A 108 -6.27 -8.80 -5.25
C GLU A 108 -6.31 -10.25 -4.73
N ALA A 109 -6.22 -11.24 -5.61
CA ALA A 109 -6.37 -12.66 -5.22
C ALA A 109 -5.41 -13.07 -4.09
N PRO A 110 -4.10 -12.76 -4.13
CA PRO A 110 -3.19 -13.13 -3.05
C PRO A 110 -3.53 -12.46 -1.70
N LEU A 111 -4.08 -11.25 -1.72
CA LEU A 111 -4.54 -10.59 -0.49
C LEU A 111 -5.81 -11.24 0.05
N ARG A 112 -6.74 -11.62 -0.85
CA ARG A 112 -7.97 -12.35 -0.45
C ARG A 112 -7.63 -13.71 0.13
N ASP A 113 -6.69 -14.44 -0.47
CA ASP A 113 -6.19 -15.73 0.04
C ASP A 113 -5.53 -15.57 1.41
N PHE A 114 -4.73 -14.50 1.60
CA PHE A 114 -4.16 -14.16 2.90
C PHE A 114 -5.24 -13.95 3.96
N LEU A 115 -6.30 -13.23 3.64
CA LEU A 115 -7.38 -12.94 4.59
C LEU A 115 -8.09 -14.23 5.04
N THR A 116 -8.24 -15.23 4.19
CA THR A 116 -8.91 -16.49 4.57
C THR A 116 -8.20 -17.25 5.69
N GLN A 117 -6.91 -16.99 5.90
CA GLN A 117 -6.14 -17.65 6.95
C GLN A 117 -6.61 -17.29 8.38
N TYR A 118 -7.33 -16.18 8.56
CA TYR A 118 -7.85 -15.81 9.88
C TYR A 118 -8.99 -16.72 10.37
N GLN A 119 -9.69 -17.40 9.47
CA GLN A 119 -10.86 -18.20 9.81
C GLN A 119 -10.53 -19.28 10.86
N GLY A 120 -11.27 -19.26 11.96
CA GLY A 120 -11.12 -20.21 13.05
C GLY A 120 -10.07 -19.84 14.11
N HIS A 121 -9.19 -18.87 13.82
CA HIS A 121 -8.27 -18.34 14.81
C HIS A 121 -8.97 -17.39 15.78
N SER A 122 -8.41 -17.26 16.99
CA SER A 122 -8.93 -16.36 18.01
C SER A 122 -8.06 -15.10 18.12
N ILE A 123 -8.67 -13.98 18.49
CA ILE A 123 -7.95 -12.77 18.87
C ILE A 123 -7.04 -12.99 20.10
N SER A 124 -7.32 -14.02 20.91
CA SER A 124 -6.47 -14.42 22.03
C SER A 124 -5.20 -15.16 21.60
N GLU A 125 -5.09 -15.55 20.33
CA GLU A 125 -3.89 -16.15 19.76
C GLU A 125 -2.91 -15.04 19.33
N SER A 126 -1.62 -15.26 19.55
CA SER A 126 -0.58 -14.35 19.06
C SER A 126 -0.34 -14.56 17.56
N LEU A 127 -1.18 -13.92 16.73
CA LEU A 127 -1.08 -14.03 15.27
C LEU A 127 0.06 -13.17 14.73
N VAL A 128 0.92 -13.75 13.90
CA VAL A 128 2.08 -13.06 13.30
C VAL A 128 2.17 -13.37 11.81
N VAL A 129 2.41 -12.33 10.99
CA VAL A 129 2.65 -12.52 9.56
C VAL A 129 4.11 -12.86 9.29
N GLY A 130 4.36 -14.04 8.77
CA GLY A 130 5.71 -14.50 8.42
C GLY A 130 5.76 -16.01 8.21
N THR A 131 6.96 -16.51 7.97
CA THR A 131 7.26 -17.94 7.98
C THR A 131 8.02 -18.24 9.26
N PRO A 132 7.69 -19.34 9.97
CA PRO A 132 8.48 -19.75 11.13
C PRO A 132 9.94 -19.98 10.70
N TYR A 133 10.88 -19.39 11.43
CA TYR A 133 12.30 -19.69 11.25
C TYR A 133 12.61 -21.03 11.92
N GLY A 134 13.06 -22.01 11.11
CA GLY A 134 13.44 -23.34 11.58
C GLY A 134 12.34 -24.40 11.44
N ALA A 135 12.73 -25.65 11.35
CA ALA A 135 11.83 -26.79 11.30
C ALA A 135 11.18 -27.02 12.68
N GLY A 136 9.92 -26.53 12.82
CA GLY A 136 9.05 -26.92 13.92
C GLY A 136 9.47 -26.42 15.29
N GLY A 137 9.36 -25.13 15.54
CA GLY A 137 9.40 -24.58 16.90
C GLY A 137 8.22 -25.09 17.72
N THR A 138 8.38 -26.22 18.36
CA THR A 138 7.49 -26.66 19.43
C THR A 138 7.82 -25.86 20.66
N GLY A 139 7.06 -24.80 20.94
CA GLY A 139 7.22 -24.02 22.17
C GLY A 139 6.87 -22.55 22.13
N SER A 140 6.60 -21.94 20.97
CA SER A 140 6.06 -20.60 20.94
C SER A 140 4.53 -20.64 20.74
N ASP A 141 3.79 -19.92 21.54
CA ASP A 141 2.33 -19.72 21.39
C ASP A 141 1.98 -18.83 20.18
N LEU A 142 2.94 -18.67 19.23
CA LEU A 142 2.78 -17.85 18.04
C LEU A 142 2.11 -18.66 16.94
N THR A 143 1.02 -18.12 16.41
CA THR A 143 0.37 -18.64 15.21
C THR A 143 0.83 -17.84 14.00
N TYR A 144 1.45 -18.51 13.04
CA TYR A 144 1.99 -17.86 11.85
C TYR A 144 0.96 -17.84 10.71
N LEU A 145 0.71 -16.67 10.16
CA LEU A 145 -0.03 -16.46 8.93
C LEU A 145 0.96 -16.28 7.77
N GLU A 146 0.79 -17.03 6.69
CA GLU A 146 1.68 -16.97 5.54
C GLU A 146 1.54 -15.63 4.82
N GLY A 147 2.62 -14.88 4.73
CA GLY A 147 2.65 -13.57 4.06
C GLY A 147 2.60 -13.69 2.54
N VAL A 148 2.24 -12.60 1.85
CA VAL A 148 2.25 -12.53 0.38
C VAL A 148 3.62 -12.05 -0.10
N THR A 149 4.30 -12.89 -0.90
CA THR A 149 5.61 -12.56 -1.49
C THR A 149 5.53 -11.24 -2.26
N LYS A 150 6.48 -10.33 -2.04
CA LYS A 150 6.56 -8.97 -2.62
C LYS A 150 5.51 -7.97 -2.15
N ALA A 151 4.57 -8.37 -1.30
CA ALA A 151 3.57 -7.49 -0.72
C ALA A 151 3.63 -7.47 0.81
N THR A 152 4.78 -7.81 1.40
CA THR A 152 4.95 -7.97 2.86
C THR A 152 4.49 -6.74 3.65
N ALA A 153 4.81 -5.53 3.19
CA ALA A 153 4.42 -4.31 3.88
C ALA A 153 2.89 -4.12 3.89
N SER A 154 2.23 -4.26 2.73
CA SER A 154 0.77 -4.10 2.60
C SER A 154 0.01 -5.17 3.39
N VAL A 155 0.52 -6.42 3.38
CA VAL A 155 -0.09 -7.53 4.15
C VAL A 155 0.06 -7.32 5.64
N ARG A 156 1.22 -6.82 6.12
CA ARG A 156 1.42 -6.47 7.52
C ARG A 156 0.49 -5.34 7.97
N ILE A 157 0.29 -4.32 7.16
CA ILE A 157 -0.66 -3.23 7.45
C ILE A 157 -2.10 -3.76 7.51
N ALA A 158 -2.50 -4.64 6.58
CA ALA A 158 -3.79 -5.31 6.63
C ALA A 158 -3.97 -6.11 7.93
N HIS A 159 -2.95 -6.86 8.34
CA HIS A 159 -2.92 -7.61 9.58
C HIS A 159 -3.07 -6.69 10.80
N GLU A 160 -2.26 -5.63 10.89
CA GLU A 160 -2.33 -4.64 11.97
C GLU A 160 -3.71 -3.97 12.03
N SER A 161 -4.31 -3.64 10.88
CA SER A 161 -5.65 -3.05 10.80
C SER A 161 -6.73 -4.02 11.31
N ILE A 162 -6.65 -5.31 10.95
CA ILE A 162 -7.57 -6.34 11.45
C ILE A 162 -7.46 -6.46 12.97
N LEU A 163 -6.24 -6.62 13.49
CA LEU A 163 -6.05 -6.78 14.94
C LEU A 163 -6.48 -5.54 15.72
N ALA A 164 -6.09 -4.34 15.26
CA ALA A 164 -6.44 -3.08 15.92
C ALA A 164 -7.97 -2.86 15.96
N ALA A 165 -8.66 -3.07 14.83
CA ALA A 165 -10.12 -2.95 14.76
C ALA A 165 -10.81 -4.00 15.63
N THR A 166 -10.36 -5.25 15.59
CA THR A 166 -10.91 -6.34 16.38
C THR A 166 -10.72 -6.10 17.88
N LEU A 167 -9.54 -5.62 18.29
CA LEU A 167 -9.28 -5.25 19.69
C LEU A 167 -10.14 -4.07 20.14
N ALA A 168 -10.37 -3.08 19.28
CA ALA A 168 -11.26 -1.96 19.59
C ALA A 168 -12.69 -2.44 19.86
N VAL A 169 -13.22 -3.33 19.01
CA VAL A 169 -14.56 -3.93 19.19
C VAL A 169 -14.61 -4.80 20.42
N ALA A 170 -13.62 -5.65 20.64
CA ALA A 170 -13.56 -6.53 21.82
C ALA A 170 -13.55 -5.71 23.11
N ARG A 171 -12.77 -4.67 23.20
CA ARG A 171 -12.72 -3.77 24.37
C ARG A 171 -14.02 -3.02 24.59
N GLU A 172 -14.64 -2.50 23.53
CA GLU A 172 -15.91 -1.77 23.66
C GLU A 172 -17.07 -2.70 24.03
N LYS A 173 -17.14 -3.92 23.47
CA LYS A 173 -18.29 -4.82 23.60
C LYS A 173 -18.12 -5.90 24.65
N MET A 174 -16.92 -6.43 24.82
CA MET A 174 -16.66 -7.49 25.77
C MET A 174 -16.30 -6.94 27.15
N GLN A 175 -15.79 -5.71 27.25
CA GLN A 175 -15.32 -5.13 28.53
C GLN A 175 -15.89 -3.74 28.86
N GLY A 176 -16.68 -3.13 27.99
CA GLY A 176 -17.34 -1.84 28.24
C GLY A 176 -16.41 -0.63 28.33
N VAL A 177 -15.21 -0.70 27.75
CA VAL A 177 -14.20 0.36 27.79
C VAL A 177 -14.09 1.04 26.43
N SER A 178 -14.37 2.35 26.37
CA SER A 178 -14.21 3.15 25.17
C SER A 178 -12.72 3.28 24.77
N ALA A 179 -12.37 2.92 23.55
CA ALA A 179 -11.02 3.08 23.03
C ALA A 179 -10.77 4.54 22.64
N GLY A 180 -10.19 5.32 23.55
CA GLY A 180 -9.53 6.60 23.21
C GLY A 180 -8.15 6.35 22.59
N PRO A 181 -7.51 7.38 21.99
CA PRO A 181 -6.13 7.26 21.54
C PRO A 181 -5.23 6.90 22.75
N PRO A 182 -4.29 5.95 22.57
CA PRO A 182 -3.42 5.53 23.67
C PRO A 182 -2.56 6.70 24.16
N PRO A 183 -2.30 6.77 25.49
CA PRO A 183 -1.43 7.78 26.05
C PRO A 183 -0.02 7.60 25.53
N ARG A 184 0.73 8.72 25.45
CA ARG A 184 2.15 8.73 25.05
C ARG A 184 3.00 9.24 26.19
N PRO A 185 4.22 8.71 26.39
CA PRO A 185 5.12 9.23 27.39
C PRO A 185 5.36 10.74 27.21
N ASP A 186 5.35 11.49 28.31
CA ASP A 186 5.64 12.91 28.32
C ASP A 186 7.16 13.11 28.23
N PRO A 187 7.70 13.64 27.13
CA PRO A 187 9.14 13.83 26.97
C PRO A 187 9.69 14.93 27.85
N ASP A 188 8.84 15.86 28.30
CA ASP A 188 9.21 17.02 29.10
C ASP A 188 9.05 16.77 30.60
N HIS A 189 8.51 15.61 31.00
CA HIS A 189 8.39 15.25 32.42
C HIS A 189 9.77 14.89 32.99
N ASP A 190 10.29 15.76 33.84
CA ASP A 190 11.59 15.58 34.47
C ASP A 190 11.43 15.43 36.00
N GLU A 191 11.52 14.20 36.48
CA GLU A 191 11.43 13.81 37.88
C GLU A 191 12.76 13.12 38.26
N ALA A 192 13.33 13.48 39.42
CA ALA A 192 14.53 12.81 39.92
C ALA A 192 14.13 11.47 40.56
N ILE A 193 14.36 10.38 39.85
CA ILE A 193 14.05 9.02 40.30
C ILE A 193 15.33 8.26 40.55
N THR A 194 15.44 7.63 41.72
CA THR A 194 16.49 6.66 42.05
C THR A 194 15.95 5.25 42.01
N TRP A 195 16.80 4.24 41.96
CA TRP A 195 16.38 2.83 42.00
C TRP A 195 15.52 2.53 43.23
N GLU A 196 15.95 3.00 44.44
CA GLU A 196 15.23 2.76 45.68
C GLU A 196 13.87 3.43 45.70
N SER A 197 13.75 4.66 45.19
CA SER A 197 12.47 5.35 45.10
C SER A 197 11.57 4.69 44.06
N ALA A 198 12.10 4.28 42.91
CA ALA A 198 11.33 3.59 41.86
C ALA A 198 10.74 2.26 42.35
N LEU A 199 11.48 1.52 43.17
CA LEU A 199 11.00 0.30 43.79
C LEU A 199 9.95 0.58 44.87
N ALA A 200 10.17 1.56 45.75
CA ALA A 200 9.28 1.94 46.83
C ALA A 200 7.92 2.47 46.29
N ASP A 201 7.96 3.26 45.22
CA ASP A 201 6.75 3.84 44.56
C ASP A 201 6.09 2.86 43.60
N GLY A 202 6.63 1.64 43.44
CA GLY A 202 6.10 0.62 42.55
C GLY A 202 6.21 0.95 41.06
N LEU A 203 7.14 1.82 40.68
CA LEU A 203 7.48 2.10 39.27
C LEU A 203 8.33 1.00 38.66
N VAL A 204 9.11 0.31 39.51
CA VAL A 204 9.79 -0.94 39.20
C VAL A 204 8.96 -2.06 39.85
N ARG A 205 8.51 -3.01 39.05
CA ARG A 205 7.78 -4.17 39.54
C ARG A 205 8.73 -5.34 39.72
N HIS A 206 8.53 -6.12 40.79
CA HIS A 206 9.39 -7.23 41.13
C HIS A 206 8.56 -8.48 41.41
N LEU A 207 8.93 -9.57 40.76
CA LEU A 207 8.36 -10.90 40.97
C LEU A 207 9.48 -11.87 41.36
N ARG A 208 9.42 -12.39 42.58
CA ARG A 208 10.33 -13.45 43.02
C ARG A 208 9.53 -14.71 43.26
N VAL A 209 9.99 -15.82 42.70
CA VAL A 209 9.47 -17.16 42.93
C VAL A 209 10.62 -18.05 43.39
N SER A 210 10.52 -18.59 44.60
CA SER A 210 11.50 -19.52 45.11
C SER A 210 11.35 -20.92 44.54
N ASN A 211 12.39 -21.74 44.66
CA ASN A 211 12.34 -23.14 44.24
C ASN A 211 11.23 -23.90 44.98
N ALA A 212 11.01 -23.64 46.28
CA ALA A 212 9.97 -24.24 47.06
C ALA A 212 8.55 -23.86 46.58
N GLU A 213 8.33 -22.60 46.21
CA GLU A 213 7.05 -22.15 45.64
C GLU A 213 6.78 -22.82 44.28
N LEU A 214 7.81 -22.99 43.46
CA LEU A 214 7.67 -23.70 42.20
C LEU A 214 7.36 -25.18 42.41
N ASP A 215 8.04 -25.85 43.35
CA ASP A 215 7.74 -27.23 43.72
C ASP A 215 6.30 -27.40 44.20
N ALA A 216 5.84 -26.48 45.01
CA ALA A 216 4.43 -26.46 45.44
C ALA A 216 3.47 -26.29 44.26
N ALA A 217 3.81 -25.49 43.27
CA ALA A 217 2.98 -25.28 42.07
C ALA A 217 2.92 -26.53 41.18
N PHE A 218 3.94 -27.39 41.17
CA PHE A 218 3.94 -28.65 40.44
C PHE A 218 3.51 -29.84 41.30
N ALA A 219 3.23 -29.66 42.56
CA ALA A 219 2.85 -30.76 43.46
C ALA A 219 1.67 -31.59 42.90
N GLY A 220 1.78 -32.91 42.99
CA GLY A 220 0.78 -33.86 42.50
C GLY A 220 0.76 -34.04 40.98
N SER A 221 1.68 -33.44 40.25
CA SER A 221 1.90 -33.67 38.80
C SER A 221 3.08 -34.58 38.54
N ILE A 222 3.24 -35.04 37.30
CA ILE A 222 4.39 -35.86 36.88
C ILE A 222 5.73 -35.08 36.94
N TRP A 223 5.69 -33.76 36.98
CA TRP A 223 6.87 -32.85 37.03
C TRP A 223 7.29 -32.49 38.47
N ALA A 224 6.62 -33.02 39.49
CA ALA A 224 6.83 -32.59 40.89
C ALA A 224 8.28 -32.75 41.36
N ASP A 225 8.92 -33.87 40.99
CA ASP A 225 10.26 -34.22 41.48
C ASP A 225 11.37 -34.07 40.42
N ASP A 226 11.11 -33.38 39.32
CA ASP A 226 12.04 -33.30 38.17
C ASP A 226 13.06 -32.15 38.24
N ASP A 227 13.24 -31.54 39.41
CA ASP A 227 14.21 -30.44 39.60
C ASP A 227 15.10 -30.70 40.84
N PRO A 228 16.22 -31.43 40.69
CA PRO A 228 17.13 -31.70 41.79
C PRO A 228 17.77 -30.44 42.40
N GLU A 229 17.96 -29.36 41.63
CA GLU A 229 18.49 -28.10 42.12
C GLU A 229 17.51 -27.39 43.05
N ALA A 230 16.21 -27.44 42.71
CA ALA A 230 15.17 -26.93 43.56
C ALA A 230 15.12 -27.64 44.94
N GLN A 231 15.32 -28.95 44.95
CA GLN A 231 15.37 -29.75 46.19
C GLN A 231 16.64 -29.45 47.00
N ALA A 232 17.78 -29.12 46.38
CA ALA A 232 19.04 -28.83 47.02
C ALA A 232 19.04 -27.48 47.75
N ASP A 233 18.40 -26.45 47.15
CA ASP A 233 18.24 -25.10 47.72
C ASP A 233 16.84 -24.59 47.52
N PRO A 234 15.88 -24.92 48.42
CA PRO A 234 14.49 -24.51 48.33
C PRO A 234 14.24 -23.02 48.38
N ASP A 235 15.13 -22.25 49.05
CA ASP A 235 14.98 -20.81 49.25
C ASP A 235 15.60 -19.97 48.13
N ALA A 236 16.41 -20.57 47.29
CA ALA A 236 16.97 -19.90 46.14
C ALA A 236 15.88 -19.44 45.17
N ALA A 237 16.15 -18.33 44.49
CA ALA A 237 15.23 -17.80 43.49
C ALA A 237 15.28 -18.63 42.22
N TYR A 238 14.17 -19.26 41.89
CA TYR A 238 13.94 -19.82 40.54
C TYR A 238 13.74 -18.70 39.53
N LEU A 239 12.84 -17.76 39.84
CA LEU A 239 12.54 -16.57 39.07
C LEU A 239 12.76 -15.34 39.99
N ASP A 240 13.53 -14.38 39.52
CA ASP A 240 13.78 -13.09 40.20
C ASP A 240 13.72 -11.97 39.16
N LEU A 241 12.50 -11.65 38.73
CA LEU A 241 12.18 -10.82 37.58
C LEU A 241 11.81 -9.40 37.99
N TYR A 242 12.52 -8.42 37.46
CA TYR A 242 12.18 -7.01 37.54
C TYR A 242 11.67 -6.54 36.19
N ALA A 243 10.55 -5.81 36.19
CA ALA A 243 9.94 -5.25 35.01
C ALA A 243 9.77 -3.74 35.16
N ILE A 244 10.23 -3.00 34.17
CA ILE A 244 10.28 -1.54 34.16
C ILE A 244 9.80 -1.02 32.81
N ASP A 245 8.82 -0.12 32.84
CA ASP A 245 8.40 0.61 31.64
C ASP A 245 9.38 1.76 31.37
N LEU A 246 9.99 1.76 30.19
CA LEU A 246 11.02 2.72 29.76
C LEU A 246 10.42 3.93 29.02
N GLY A 247 9.11 3.98 28.83
CA GLY A 247 8.43 5.10 28.16
C GLY A 247 8.74 6.44 28.83
N PRO A 248 8.58 6.58 30.17
CA PRO A 248 8.96 7.79 30.88
C PRO A 248 10.47 8.01 30.87
N PRO A 249 10.98 9.15 30.31
CA PRO A 249 12.43 9.41 30.24
C PRO A 249 13.13 9.44 31.60
N ALA A 250 12.43 9.90 32.62
CA ALA A 250 12.97 9.94 34.01
C ALA A 250 13.27 8.54 34.52
N LEU A 251 12.36 7.58 34.31
CA LEU A 251 12.53 6.19 34.74
C LEU A 251 13.62 5.46 33.92
N ALA A 252 13.63 5.68 32.61
CA ALA A 252 14.67 5.13 31.75
C ALA A 252 16.09 5.59 32.21
N ARG A 253 16.25 6.87 32.56
CA ARG A 253 17.52 7.41 33.08
C ARG A 253 17.94 6.80 34.45
N ALA A 254 16.97 6.43 35.28
CA ALA A 254 17.26 5.84 36.57
C ALA A 254 17.81 4.40 36.48
N VAL A 255 17.53 3.69 35.39
CA VAL A 255 17.84 2.25 35.29
C VAL A 255 18.85 1.90 34.19
N LEU A 256 19.08 2.78 33.21
CA LEU A 256 19.92 2.49 32.05
C LEU A 256 21.17 3.37 31.96
N ALA A 257 22.23 2.77 31.44
CA ALA A 257 23.46 3.50 31.12
C ALA A 257 23.26 4.48 29.94
N PRO A 258 24.03 5.58 29.86
CA PRO A 258 23.87 6.61 28.83
C PRO A 258 23.93 6.09 27.38
N GLU A 259 24.74 5.05 27.14
CA GLU A 259 24.85 4.44 25.80
C GLU A 259 23.53 3.80 25.37
N THR A 260 22.87 3.08 26.28
CA THR A 260 21.57 2.43 26.04
C THR A 260 20.46 3.46 25.90
N LEU A 261 20.48 4.55 26.68
CA LEU A 261 19.53 5.66 26.52
C LEU A 261 19.60 6.27 25.12
N ALA A 262 20.81 6.46 24.58
CA ALA A 262 20.98 6.95 23.22
C ALA A 262 20.47 5.95 22.15
N GLU A 263 20.54 4.67 22.43
CA GLU A 263 19.99 3.63 21.54
C GLU A 263 18.46 3.60 21.58
N ILE A 264 17.87 3.67 22.76
CA ILE A 264 16.41 3.79 22.96
C ILE A 264 15.88 5.05 22.28
N ALA A 265 16.53 6.20 22.41
CA ALA A 265 16.10 7.42 21.74
C ALA A 265 16.12 7.28 20.21
N ARG A 266 17.11 6.59 19.65
CA ARG A 266 17.16 6.27 18.21
C ARG A 266 16.07 5.29 17.78
N PHE A 267 15.73 4.34 18.65
CA PHE A 267 14.64 3.40 18.41
C PHE A 267 13.29 4.12 18.43
N ALA A 268 12.99 4.90 19.47
CA ALA A 268 11.77 5.67 19.61
C ALA A 268 11.54 6.67 18.46
N ALA A 269 12.63 7.25 17.92
CA ALA A 269 12.53 8.12 16.74
C ALA A 269 12.06 7.36 15.45
N ARG A 270 12.33 6.05 15.37
CA ARG A 270 11.92 5.20 14.22
C ARG A 270 10.58 4.52 14.46
N ALA A 271 10.25 4.22 15.70
CA ALA A 271 9.03 3.54 16.13
C ALA A 271 8.36 4.33 17.29
N PRO A 272 7.78 5.53 17.01
CA PRO A 272 7.27 6.42 18.06
C PRO A 272 6.01 5.90 18.75
N ASP A 273 5.37 4.90 18.19
CA ASP A 273 4.18 4.27 18.77
C ASP A 273 4.49 3.01 19.59
N ASP A 274 5.76 2.60 19.67
CA ASP A 274 6.16 1.46 20.48
C ASP A 274 6.46 1.92 21.91
N GLU A 275 5.90 1.20 22.91
CA GLU A 275 6.29 1.29 24.31
C GLU A 275 7.37 0.27 24.60
N LEU A 276 8.40 0.67 25.35
CA LEU A 276 9.54 -0.18 25.65
C LEU A 276 9.51 -0.64 27.10
N ILE A 277 9.67 -1.92 27.32
CA ILE A 277 9.66 -2.56 28.65
C ILE A 277 11.01 -3.22 28.87
N LEU A 278 11.72 -2.85 29.92
CA LEU A 278 12.93 -3.51 30.37
C LEU A 278 12.56 -4.66 31.32
N LEU A 279 13.07 -5.84 31.01
CA LEU A 279 13.06 -6.98 31.91
C LEU A 279 14.48 -7.26 32.38
N ILE A 280 14.67 -7.49 33.70
CA ILE A 280 15.92 -7.94 34.32
C ILE A 280 15.63 -9.19 35.11
N GLU A 281 16.30 -10.29 34.80
CA GLU A 281 16.12 -11.60 35.43
C GLU A 281 17.42 -12.01 36.14
N ALA A 282 17.39 -12.09 37.44
CA ALA A 282 18.47 -12.46 38.30
C ALA A 282 18.38 -13.90 38.85
N GLY A 283 17.25 -14.58 38.60
CA GLY A 283 17.06 -15.99 38.96
C GLY A 283 17.71 -16.95 37.94
N ARG A 284 17.48 -18.24 38.13
CA ARG A 284 18.06 -19.27 37.26
C ARG A 284 17.18 -19.61 36.02
N HIS A 285 15.95 -19.09 35.95
CA HIS A 285 15.01 -19.45 34.91
C HIS A 285 15.37 -18.84 33.52
N GLY A 286 15.72 -17.56 33.51
CA GLY A 286 15.93 -16.78 32.28
C GLY A 286 14.62 -16.30 31.63
N ILE A 287 14.72 -15.26 30.82
CA ILE A 287 13.59 -14.60 30.14
C ILE A 287 13.17 -15.36 28.87
N VAL A 288 14.10 -16.03 28.24
CA VAL A 288 13.94 -16.72 26.96
C VAL A 288 14.67 -18.07 26.96
N SER A 289 14.31 -18.97 26.06
CA SER A 289 15.00 -20.25 25.86
C SER A 289 16.30 -20.08 25.08
N GLU A 290 17.07 -21.18 24.98
CA GLU A 290 18.29 -21.23 24.13
C GLU A 290 17.95 -21.14 22.62
N GLU A 291 16.74 -21.47 22.25
CA GLU A 291 16.26 -21.44 20.84
C GLU A 291 15.69 -20.07 20.45
N PHE A 292 15.64 -19.12 21.37
CA PHE A 292 15.08 -17.80 21.12
C PHE A 292 15.80 -17.04 20.01
N VAL A 293 15.02 -16.46 19.11
CA VAL A 293 15.52 -15.63 18.01
C VAL A 293 15.26 -14.16 18.30
N ARG A 294 16.29 -13.34 18.22
CA ARG A 294 16.20 -11.89 18.42
C ARG A 294 15.15 -11.25 17.49
N ASN A 295 14.53 -10.19 17.96
CA ASN A 295 13.47 -9.46 17.24
C ASN A 295 12.18 -10.30 16.98
N THR A 296 11.95 -11.35 17.77
CA THR A 296 10.69 -12.10 17.81
C THR A 296 10.02 -11.98 19.18
N ALA A 297 8.85 -12.60 19.35
CA ALA A 297 8.21 -12.67 20.67
C ALA A 297 9.04 -13.55 21.63
N PRO A 298 9.17 -13.16 22.92
CA PRO A 298 9.81 -14.00 23.91
C PRO A 298 8.96 -15.25 24.15
N ASP A 299 9.60 -16.39 24.34
CA ASP A 299 8.93 -17.69 24.49
C ASP A 299 8.56 -18.04 25.93
N ARG A 300 9.10 -17.33 26.92
CA ARG A 300 8.83 -17.58 28.36
C ARG A 300 8.07 -16.45 29.04
N VAL A 301 7.73 -15.39 28.31
CA VAL A 301 7.05 -14.22 28.86
C VAL A 301 5.93 -13.82 27.91
N ALA A 302 4.73 -13.63 28.47
CA ALA A 302 3.57 -13.10 27.80
C ALA A 302 3.04 -11.86 28.53
N ALA A 303 2.18 -11.11 27.91
CA ALA A 303 1.49 -9.99 28.56
C ALA A 303 0.02 -9.97 28.21
N THR A 304 -0.79 -9.51 29.17
CA THR A 304 -2.24 -9.37 28.99
C THR A 304 -2.72 -8.04 29.54
N GLN A 305 -3.69 -7.42 28.86
CA GLN A 305 -4.41 -6.26 29.38
C GLN A 305 -5.90 -6.46 29.14
N ASP A 306 -6.70 -6.28 30.17
CA ASP A 306 -8.16 -6.49 30.11
C ASP A 306 -8.56 -7.93 29.66
N GLY A 307 -7.72 -8.92 29.96
CA GLY A 307 -7.92 -10.31 29.55
C GLY A 307 -7.59 -10.60 28.08
N LEU A 308 -7.03 -9.63 27.35
CA LEU A 308 -6.57 -9.78 25.97
C LEU A 308 -5.04 -9.83 25.91
N PRO A 309 -4.45 -10.68 25.07
CA PRO A 309 -3.01 -10.75 24.92
C PRO A 309 -2.47 -9.46 24.31
N LEU A 310 -1.25 -9.10 24.76
CA LEU A 310 -0.46 -8.04 24.19
C LEU A 310 0.68 -8.65 23.37
N ALA A 311 0.91 -8.15 22.17
CA ALA A 311 1.97 -8.61 21.30
C ALA A 311 3.34 -8.10 21.78
N LEU A 312 3.94 -8.79 22.74
CA LEU A 312 5.31 -8.55 23.17
C LEU A 312 6.29 -8.97 22.07
N ARG A 313 7.31 -8.16 21.85
CA ARG A 313 8.37 -8.45 20.90
C ARG A 313 9.73 -7.95 21.42
N ASP A 314 10.80 -8.67 21.17
CA ASP A 314 12.15 -8.18 21.42
C ASP A 314 12.44 -6.92 20.58
N ALA A 315 12.98 -5.88 21.22
CA ALA A 315 13.35 -4.64 20.54
C ALA A 315 14.72 -4.73 19.86
N ASP A 316 15.42 -5.85 19.99
CA ASP A 316 16.80 -6.08 19.52
C ASP A 316 17.81 -5.07 20.08
N ILE A 317 17.59 -4.64 21.31
CA ILE A 317 18.46 -3.76 22.09
C ILE A 317 19.12 -4.59 23.21
N LEU A 318 20.45 -4.50 23.33
CA LEU A 318 21.20 -5.10 24.42
C LEU A 318 21.41 -4.04 25.52
N PRO A 319 20.58 -4.04 26.58
CA PRO A 319 20.63 -2.97 27.56
C PRO A 319 21.88 -3.11 28.47
N ARG A 320 22.52 -1.98 28.71
CA ARG A 320 23.46 -1.82 29.82
C ARG A 320 22.77 -1.08 30.94
N LEU A 321 22.81 -1.66 32.13
CA LEU A 321 22.16 -1.10 33.29
C LEU A 321 23.00 0.06 33.89
N HIS A 322 22.31 0.97 34.62
CA HIS A 322 22.98 2.06 35.30
C HIS A 322 23.89 1.53 36.40
N ALA A 323 25.05 2.14 36.58
CA ALA A 323 26.06 1.68 37.56
C ALA A 323 25.60 1.72 39.02
N ASP A 324 24.60 2.55 39.33
CA ASP A 324 24.07 2.70 40.70
C ASP A 324 23.05 1.59 41.06
N LEU A 325 22.72 0.68 40.13
CA LEU A 325 21.87 -0.46 40.45
C LEU A 325 22.65 -1.47 41.33
N PRO A 326 21.93 -2.28 42.15
CA PRO A 326 22.57 -3.32 42.97
C PRO A 326 23.49 -4.23 42.15
N GLU A 327 24.62 -4.60 42.74
CA GLU A 327 25.65 -5.43 42.09
C GLU A 327 25.07 -6.76 41.57
N ALA A 328 24.13 -7.35 42.30
CA ALA A 328 23.43 -8.57 41.89
C ALA A 328 22.66 -8.44 40.57
N LEU A 329 22.25 -7.23 40.18
CA LEU A 329 21.55 -6.98 38.93
C LEU A 329 22.48 -6.67 37.77
N GLN A 330 23.74 -6.29 38.03
CA GLN A 330 24.72 -5.98 36.97
C GLN A 330 25.09 -7.21 36.15
N ASP A 331 25.09 -8.39 36.78
CA ASP A 331 25.35 -9.68 36.16
C ASP A 331 24.08 -10.40 35.69
N ALA A 332 22.89 -9.83 35.91
CA ALA A 332 21.60 -10.41 35.54
C ALA A 332 21.35 -10.34 34.02
N THR A 333 20.50 -11.25 33.53
CA THR A 333 20.07 -11.21 32.15
C THR A 333 19.07 -10.07 31.95
N ALA A 334 19.37 -9.14 31.06
CA ALA A 334 18.49 -8.01 30.76
C ALA A 334 18.05 -8.00 29.28
N MET A 335 16.78 -7.69 29.04
CA MET A 335 16.17 -7.63 27.71
C MET A 335 15.22 -6.44 27.62
N VAL A 336 15.21 -5.77 26.46
CA VAL A 336 14.20 -4.74 26.13
C VAL A 336 13.17 -5.32 25.20
N LEU A 337 11.92 -5.32 25.64
CA LEU A 337 10.74 -5.69 24.86
C LEU A 337 10.02 -4.44 24.37
N ARG A 338 9.24 -4.59 23.32
CA ARG A 338 8.38 -3.52 22.76
C ARG A 338 6.94 -3.97 22.67
N LEU A 339 6.03 -3.02 22.84
CA LEU A 339 4.58 -3.14 22.69
C LEU A 339 4.07 -2.04 21.78
N ASP A 340 3.36 -2.37 20.73
CA ASP A 340 2.76 -1.39 19.84
C ASP A 340 1.48 -0.82 20.46
N ARG A 341 1.50 0.48 20.84
CA ARG A 341 0.34 1.17 21.43
C ARG A 341 -0.83 1.30 20.45
N ARG A 342 -0.58 1.26 19.15
CA ARG A 342 -1.65 1.29 18.14
C ARG A 342 -2.55 0.09 18.23
N LEU A 343 -2.06 -1.04 18.77
CA LEU A 343 -2.84 -2.24 19.04
C LEU A 343 -3.68 -2.11 20.32
N GLY A 344 -3.79 -0.89 20.86
CA GLY A 344 -4.66 -0.55 21.97
C GLY A 344 -4.07 -0.78 23.35
N PHE A 345 -2.76 -0.92 23.47
CA PHE A 345 -2.08 -0.93 24.75
C PHE A 345 -2.12 0.45 25.43
N ASP A 346 -2.51 0.49 26.70
CA ASP A 346 -2.52 1.68 27.55
C ASP A 346 -1.64 1.43 28.80
N PRO A 347 -0.42 1.98 28.85
CA PRO A 347 0.51 1.76 29.96
C PRO A 347 0.05 2.37 31.29
N THR A 348 -0.96 3.27 31.29
CA THR A 348 -1.51 3.89 32.49
C THR A 348 -2.59 3.05 33.16
N ARG A 349 -3.10 2.01 32.49
CA ARG A 349 -4.07 1.08 33.02
C ARG A 349 -3.37 -0.19 33.51
N ASP A 350 -4.05 -0.92 34.39
CA ASP A 350 -3.53 -2.20 34.87
C ASP A 350 -3.37 -3.19 33.71
N TRP A 351 -2.22 -3.82 33.65
CA TRP A 351 -1.91 -4.93 32.77
C TRP A 351 -1.04 -5.96 33.49
N ALA A 352 -0.94 -7.15 32.99
CA ALA A 352 -0.18 -8.22 33.62
C ALA A 352 0.94 -8.71 32.69
N LEU A 353 2.13 -8.88 33.24
CA LEU A 353 3.22 -9.63 32.65
C LEU A 353 3.19 -11.04 33.23
N GLU A 354 3.15 -12.06 32.39
CA GLU A 354 3.08 -13.46 32.79
C GLU A 354 4.39 -14.15 32.46
N ALA A 355 5.09 -14.62 33.49
CA ALA A 355 6.30 -15.42 33.35
C ALA A 355 5.93 -16.91 33.40
N GLN A 356 6.36 -17.67 32.40
CA GLN A 356 6.11 -19.11 32.28
C GLN A 356 7.31 -19.89 32.82
N ALA A 357 7.15 -20.54 33.95
CA ALA A 357 8.11 -21.48 34.48
C ALA A 357 7.95 -22.86 33.84
N LEU A 358 9.03 -23.48 33.38
CA LEU A 358 9.04 -24.74 32.68
C LEU A 358 9.79 -25.83 33.46
N ARG A 359 9.23 -27.03 33.48
CA ARG A 359 9.92 -28.27 33.87
C ARG A 359 9.80 -29.32 32.79
N LEU A 360 10.81 -30.15 32.65
CA LEU A 360 10.85 -31.23 31.68
C LEU A 360 10.83 -32.57 32.42
N HIS A 361 9.87 -33.46 32.08
CA HIS A 361 9.80 -34.81 32.62
C HIS A 361 10.27 -35.82 31.57
N GLY A 362 11.18 -36.75 31.96
CA GLY A 362 11.66 -37.82 31.10
C GLY A 362 13.00 -37.53 30.41
N MET A 363 13.79 -38.59 30.19
CA MET A 363 15.18 -38.49 29.74
C MET A 363 15.33 -38.57 28.20
N PHE A 364 14.46 -39.29 27.48
CA PHE A 364 14.60 -39.55 26.04
C PHE A 364 13.61 -38.75 25.18
N GLN A 365 12.45 -38.46 25.71
CA GLN A 365 11.42 -37.57 25.13
C GLN A 365 10.87 -36.71 26.23
N PRO A 366 11.53 -35.58 26.55
CA PRO A 366 11.11 -34.74 27.66
C PRO A 366 9.74 -34.14 27.38
N GLU A 367 8.81 -34.38 28.31
CA GLU A 367 7.46 -33.79 28.29
C GLU A 367 7.50 -32.47 29.08
N PRO A 368 7.23 -31.31 28.45
CA PRO A 368 7.25 -30.02 29.11
C PRO A 368 5.98 -29.83 29.95
N GLY A 369 6.16 -29.41 31.18
CA GLY A 369 5.11 -28.89 32.07
C GLY A 369 5.34 -27.42 32.34
N SER A 370 4.30 -26.61 32.36
CA SER A 370 4.38 -25.18 32.60
C SER A 370 3.52 -24.70 33.79
N ARG A 371 3.98 -23.65 34.44
CA ARG A 371 3.23 -22.86 35.42
C ARG A 371 3.40 -21.39 35.13
N HIS A 372 2.37 -20.60 35.31
CA HIS A 372 2.36 -19.17 35.03
C HIS A 372 2.39 -18.37 36.34
N PHE A 373 3.23 -17.38 36.42
CA PHE A 373 3.33 -16.43 37.50
C PHE A 373 3.07 -15.03 36.94
N SER A 374 2.11 -14.32 37.51
CA SER A 374 1.65 -13.03 37.01
C SER A 374 2.26 -11.88 37.82
N LEU A 375 2.73 -10.86 37.14
CA LEU A 375 3.23 -9.61 37.70
C LEU A 375 2.34 -8.46 37.22
N ALA A 376 1.63 -7.83 38.16
CA ALA A 376 0.80 -6.67 37.85
C ALA A 376 1.66 -5.46 37.48
N MET A 377 1.36 -4.87 36.34
CA MET A 377 2.03 -3.71 35.77
C MET A 377 1.06 -2.53 35.65
N GLY A 378 1.59 -1.35 35.40
CA GLY A 378 0.84 -0.10 35.20
C GLY A 378 1.60 1.07 35.77
N LEU A 379 1.58 2.22 35.12
CA LEU A 379 2.25 3.45 35.54
C LEU A 379 1.24 4.57 35.81
N PRO A 380 1.56 5.49 36.74
CA PRO A 380 0.74 6.68 36.99
C PRO A 380 0.59 7.58 35.74
N GLU A 381 -0.61 8.15 35.55
CA GLU A 381 -0.92 9.04 34.42
C GLU A 381 0.00 10.27 34.30
N ARG A 382 0.64 10.69 35.41
CA ARG A 382 1.54 11.87 35.41
C ARG A 382 2.73 11.76 34.46
N PHE A 383 3.09 10.55 34.05
CA PHE A 383 4.19 10.30 33.11
C PHE A 383 3.74 10.33 31.63
N PHE A 384 2.44 10.50 31.38
CA PHE A 384 1.90 10.35 30.04
C PHE A 384 1.01 11.54 29.65
N LEU A 385 1.05 11.84 28.34
CA LEU A 385 0.13 12.78 27.71
C LEU A 385 -0.94 11.98 26.96
N ARG A 386 -2.21 12.33 27.16
CA ARG A 386 -3.30 11.79 26.33
C ARG A 386 -3.47 12.68 25.09
N PRO A 387 -3.14 12.20 23.89
CA PRO A 387 -3.34 12.96 22.67
C PRO A 387 -4.86 13.21 22.48
N GLU A 388 -5.21 14.41 22.05
CA GLU A 388 -6.56 14.64 21.54
C GLU A 388 -6.80 13.69 20.35
N ALA A 389 -8.03 13.17 20.25
CA ALA A 389 -8.40 12.29 19.14
C ALA A 389 -8.03 12.99 17.82
N PRO A 390 -7.25 12.34 16.92
CA PRO A 390 -6.86 12.97 15.68
C PRO A 390 -8.12 13.36 14.91
N VAL A 391 -8.16 14.59 14.44
CA VAL A 391 -9.22 15.06 13.54
C VAL A 391 -9.19 14.11 12.33
N GLN A 392 -10.19 13.26 12.19
CA GLN A 392 -10.30 12.34 11.07
C GLN A 392 -10.37 13.15 9.78
N ARG A 393 -9.27 13.20 9.06
CA ARG A 393 -9.23 13.80 7.73
C ARG A 393 -9.83 12.81 6.74
N PRO A 394 -10.60 13.29 5.75
CA PRO A 394 -11.07 12.37 4.72
C PRO A 394 -9.87 11.69 4.04
N PRO A 395 -9.93 10.37 3.79
CA PRO A 395 -8.80 9.58 3.27
C PRO A 395 -8.12 10.16 2.02
N TRP A 396 -8.89 10.76 1.12
CA TRP A 396 -8.35 11.40 -0.08
C TRP A 396 -7.44 12.61 0.22
N LEU A 397 -7.75 13.35 1.30
CA LEU A 397 -6.94 14.51 1.72
C LEU A 397 -5.62 14.03 2.30
N GLU A 398 -5.65 12.95 3.06
CA GLU A 398 -4.45 12.32 3.63
C GLU A 398 -3.55 11.76 2.54
N ALA A 399 -4.10 11.06 1.54
CA ALA A 399 -3.36 10.62 0.36
C ALA A 399 -2.71 11.78 -0.40
N ALA A 400 -3.41 12.92 -0.51
CA ALA A 400 -2.88 14.11 -1.15
C ALA A 400 -1.76 14.76 -0.34
N ILE A 401 -1.88 14.81 1.00
CA ILE A 401 -0.86 15.36 1.89
C ILE A 401 0.40 14.50 1.88
N ASN A 402 0.26 13.18 1.98
CA ASN A 402 1.38 12.25 2.00
C ASN A 402 2.20 12.27 0.69
N ARG A 403 1.59 12.59 -0.43
CA ARG A 403 2.24 12.71 -1.75
C ARG A 403 2.35 14.15 -2.25
N GLN A 404 2.20 15.15 -1.40
CA GLN A 404 2.11 16.55 -1.82
C GLN A 404 3.28 17.00 -2.70
N THR A 405 4.50 16.61 -2.39
CA THR A 405 5.71 16.95 -3.19
C THR A 405 5.61 16.41 -4.60
N ASP A 406 5.22 15.13 -4.75
CA ASP A 406 5.08 14.47 -6.05
C ASP A 406 3.95 15.13 -6.87
N LEU A 407 2.86 15.51 -6.22
CA LEU A 407 1.73 16.18 -6.87
C LEU A 407 2.11 17.58 -7.37
N TRP A 408 2.87 18.36 -6.60
CA TRP A 408 3.36 19.66 -7.03
C TRP A 408 4.37 19.55 -8.19
N LEU A 409 5.28 18.57 -8.14
CA LEU A 409 6.23 18.29 -9.23
C LEU A 409 5.48 17.87 -10.50
N LEU A 410 4.47 16.99 -10.36
CA LEU A 410 3.63 16.58 -11.48
C LEU A 410 2.85 17.76 -12.08
N ALA A 411 2.19 18.54 -11.24
CA ALA A 411 1.43 19.72 -11.68
C ALA A 411 2.35 20.72 -12.43
N GLY A 412 3.52 21.00 -11.88
CA GLY A 412 4.53 21.87 -12.52
C GLY A 412 4.98 21.32 -13.87
N ALA A 413 5.32 20.03 -13.96
CA ALA A 413 5.73 19.38 -15.20
C ALA A 413 4.61 19.41 -16.25
N LEU A 414 3.36 19.19 -15.85
CA LEU A 414 2.20 19.26 -16.74
C LEU A 414 1.98 20.70 -17.24
N VAL A 415 2.05 21.72 -16.39
CA VAL A 415 1.92 23.11 -16.78
C VAL A 415 3.00 23.49 -17.82
N ILE A 416 4.25 23.09 -17.58
CA ILE A 416 5.36 23.34 -18.53
C ILE A 416 5.08 22.63 -19.86
N LEU A 417 4.64 21.37 -19.83
CA LEU A 417 4.31 20.60 -21.04
C LEU A 417 3.15 21.25 -21.81
N PHE A 418 2.07 21.66 -21.11
CA PHE A 418 0.94 22.34 -21.74
C PHE A 418 1.34 23.67 -22.35
N ALA A 419 2.17 24.48 -21.69
CA ALA A 419 2.68 25.73 -22.21
C ALA A 419 3.57 25.52 -23.45
N ALA A 420 4.44 24.51 -23.44
CA ALA A 420 5.27 24.14 -24.56
C ALA A 420 4.44 23.68 -25.79
N LEU A 421 3.41 22.85 -25.55
CA LEU A 421 2.51 22.37 -26.60
C LEU A 421 1.56 23.46 -27.10
N ALA A 422 1.18 24.42 -26.28
CA ALA A 422 0.42 25.60 -26.72
C ALA A 422 1.26 26.46 -27.68
N ARG A 423 2.57 26.51 -27.47
CA ARG A 423 3.55 27.19 -28.35
C ARG A 423 4.28 26.21 -29.27
N GLN A 424 3.56 25.27 -29.86
CA GLN A 424 4.11 24.17 -30.63
C GLN A 424 5.08 24.57 -31.75
N SER A 425 4.86 25.69 -32.44
CA SER A 425 5.79 26.20 -33.48
C SER A 425 7.15 26.59 -32.90
N TRP A 426 7.16 27.17 -31.69
CA TRP A 426 8.38 27.46 -30.95
C TRP A 426 9.11 26.17 -30.59
N LEU A 427 8.38 25.20 -30.00
CA LEU A 427 8.91 23.91 -29.58
C LEU A 427 9.46 23.12 -30.79
N ALA A 428 8.70 23.06 -31.88
CA ALA A 428 9.09 22.39 -33.13
C ALA A 428 10.23 23.08 -33.86
N GLY A 429 10.43 24.37 -33.65
CA GLY A 429 11.52 25.18 -34.23
C GLY A 429 12.85 25.04 -33.51
N LEU A 430 12.92 24.35 -32.35
CA LEU A 430 14.18 24.13 -31.64
C LEU A 430 15.15 23.27 -32.49
N ARG A 431 16.40 23.71 -32.60
CA ARG A 431 17.43 23.05 -33.43
C ARG A 431 17.68 21.58 -33.04
N GLN A 432 17.41 21.24 -31.77
CA GLN A 432 17.58 19.89 -31.23
C GLN A 432 16.27 19.30 -30.76
N PHE A 433 15.19 19.48 -31.51
CA PHE A 433 13.84 19.04 -31.09
C PHE A 433 13.76 17.54 -30.74
N THR A 434 14.35 16.65 -31.57
CA THR A 434 14.29 15.20 -31.32
C THR A 434 14.96 14.79 -30.02
N PRO A 435 16.18 15.16 -29.66
CA PRO A 435 16.77 14.82 -28.36
C PRO A 435 16.02 15.46 -27.18
N ILE A 436 15.51 16.69 -27.33
CA ILE A 436 14.68 17.33 -26.28
C ILE A 436 13.42 16.52 -26.05
N ARG A 437 12.74 16.10 -27.12
CA ARG A 437 11.56 15.25 -27.01
C ARG A 437 11.87 13.93 -26.33
N LEU A 438 12.96 13.26 -26.70
CA LEU A 438 13.38 12.01 -26.04
C LEU A 438 13.74 12.23 -24.58
N GLY A 439 14.34 13.36 -24.22
CA GLY A 439 14.58 13.74 -22.82
C GLY A 439 13.28 13.90 -22.01
N ILE A 440 12.28 14.57 -22.58
CA ILE A 440 10.96 14.70 -21.96
C ILE A 440 10.32 13.31 -21.77
N LEU A 441 10.39 12.45 -22.79
CA LEU A 441 9.86 11.08 -22.70
C LEU A 441 10.60 10.23 -21.67
N ALA A 442 11.91 10.44 -21.48
CA ALA A 442 12.68 9.77 -20.43
C ALA A 442 12.23 10.22 -19.04
N ILE A 443 12.00 11.52 -18.83
CA ILE A 443 11.43 12.04 -17.58
C ILE A 443 10.04 11.47 -17.34
N VAL A 444 9.19 11.40 -18.36
CA VAL A 444 7.86 10.79 -18.26
C VAL A 444 7.95 9.32 -17.86
N THR A 445 8.85 8.55 -18.47
CA THR A 445 9.02 7.13 -18.12
C THR A 445 9.54 6.96 -16.70
N GLY A 446 10.55 7.75 -16.30
CA GLY A 446 11.16 7.67 -14.96
C GLY A 446 10.22 8.20 -13.86
N PHE A 447 9.76 9.45 -14.01
CA PHE A 447 8.99 10.12 -12.96
C PHE A 447 7.50 9.72 -12.97
N ILE A 448 6.82 9.79 -14.13
CA ILE A 448 5.40 9.43 -14.19
C ILE A 448 5.23 7.92 -14.17
N GLY A 449 6.04 7.17 -14.93
CA GLY A 449 5.93 5.72 -15.02
C GLY A 449 6.43 4.99 -13.79
N PHE A 450 7.74 5.00 -13.57
CA PHE A 450 8.37 4.14 -12.53
C PHE A 450 8.23 4.70 -11.12
N TRP A 451 8.39 6.00 -10.93
CA TRP A 451 8.27 6.62 -9.61
C TRP A 451 6.81 6.83 -9.20
N GLY A 452 6.05 7.56 -10.02
CA GLY A 452 4.67 7.96 -9.71
C GLY A 452 3.63 6.87 -9.93
N GLN A 453 3.99 5.74 -10.60
CA GLN A 453 3.08 4.66 -11.01
C GLN A 453 1.87 5.14 -11.85
N GLY A 454 2.02 6.33 -12.47
CA GLY A 454 0.96 7.05 -13.16
C GLY A 454 0.68 6.56 -14.59
N GLN A 455 0.86 5.27 -14.87
CA GLN A 455 0.47 4.68 -16.15
C GLN A 455 -1.05 4.51 -16.22
N LEU A 456 -1.73 5.37 -16.99
CA LEU A 456 -3.16 5.23 -17.20
C LEU A 456 -3.47 3.93 -17.96
N SER A 457 -4.50 3.22 -17.50
CA SER A 457 -5.02 1.97 -18.06
C SER A 457 -6.51 2.08 -18.35
N ILE A 458 -7.03 1.20 -19.22
CA ILE A 458 -8.47 1.08 -19.47
C ILE A 458 -9.24 0.61 -18.24
N VAL A 459 -8.58 -0.03 -17.29
CA VAL A 459 -9.19 -0.53 -16.04
C VAL A 459 -9.87 0.60 -15.26
N THR A 460 -9.21 1.78 -15.14
CA THR A 460 -9.79 2.91 -14.42
C THR A 460 -11.11 3.42 -14.98
N PRO A 461 -11.26 3.73 -16.30
CA PRO A 461 -12.56 4.07 -16.86
C PRO A 461 -13.61 2.97 -16.71
N LEU A 462 -13.21 1.71 -16.80
CA LEU A 462 -14.15 0.59 -16.61
C LEU A 462 -14.63 0.50 -15.16
N ALA A 463 -13.72 0.66 -14.18
CA ALA A 463 -14.06 0.69 -12.76
C ALA A 463 -15.02 1.85 -12.44
N VAL A 464 -14.77 3.04 -13.02
CA VAL A 464 -15.66 4.21 -12.88
C VAL A 464 -17.06 3.93 -13.46
N ILE A 465 -17.14 3.41 -14.69
CA ILE A 465 -18.42 3.12 -15.32
C ILE A 465 -19.19 2.06 -14.52
N ARG A 466 -18.49 1.02 -14.06
CA ARG A 466 -19.07 -0.05 -13.24
C ARG A 466 -19.55 0.49 -11.89
N GLY A 467 -18.74 1.29 -11.20
CA GLY A 467 -19.13 1.94 -9.95
C GLY A 467 -20.41 2.78 -10.10
N LEU A 468 -20.48 3.59 -11.16
CA LEU A 468 -21.67 4.40 -11.46
C LEU A 468 -22.93 3.54 -11.75
N VAL A 469 -22.77 2.42 -12.44
CA VAL A 469 -23.90 1.50 -12.75
C VAL A 469 -24.37 0.76 -11.51
N GLN A 470 -23.47 0.44 -10.60
CA GLN A 470 -23.76 -0.26 -9.34
C GLN A 470 -24.19 0.68 -8.20
N GLY A 471 -24.33 1.98 -8.47
CA GLY A 471 -24.70 2.98 -7.45
C GLY A 471 -23.54 3.42 -6.55
N GLY A 472 -22.32 2.99 -6.84
CA GLY A 472 -21.12 3.41 -6.14
C GLY A 472 -20.63 4.82 -6.53
N GLY A 473 -19.90 5.48 -5.66
CA GLY A 473 -19.35 6.82 -5.86
C GLY A 473 -18.12 6.86 -6.80
N LEU A 474 -17.74 8.07 -7.18
CA LEU A 474 -16.49 8.33 -7.93
C LEU A 474 -15.26 8.41 -7.01
N GLU A 475 -15.41 8.09 -5.75
CA GLU A 475 -14.38 8.22 -4.71
C GLU A 475 -13.16 7.36 -4.95
N VAL A 476 -13.34 6.19 -5.59
CA VAL A 476 -12.25 5.34 -6.07
C VAL A 476 -11.21 6.16 -6.87
N LEU A 477 -11.62 7.24 -7.55
CA LEU A 477 -10.69 8.11 -8.28
C LEU A 477 -9.89 9.05 -7.36
N LEU A 478 -10.43 9.39 -6.19
CA LEU A 478 -9.78 10.30 -5.25
C LEU A 478 -8.64 9.64 -4.46
N TYR A 479 -8.62 8.31 -4.42
CA TYR A 479 -7.62 7.53 -3.70
C TYR A 479 -6.23 7.56 -4.33
N ASP A 480 -6.13 7.79 -5.66
CA ASP A 480 -4.84 8.05 -6.30
C ASP A 480 -4.83 9.46 -6.93
N PRO A 481 -4.49 10.50 -6.15
CA PRO A 481 -4.45 11.87 -6.63
C PRO A 481 -3.44 12.09 -7.77
N PHE A 482 -2.39 11.27 -7.85
CA PHE A 482 -1.40 11.33 -8.92
C PHE A 482 -2.01 10.91 -10.27
N SER A 483 -2.64 9.76 -10.33
CA SER A 483 -3.35 9.29 -11.54
C SER A 483 -4.57 10.15 -11.86
N LEU A 484 -5.26 10.70 -10.86
CA LEU A 484 -6.37 11.63 -11.07
C LEU A 484 -5.92 12.90 -11.80
N ILE A 485 -4.79 13.51 -11.41
CA ILE A 485 -4.20 14.67 -12.11
C ILE A 485 -3.84 14.30 -13.54
N LEU A 486 -3.29 13.11 -13.77
CA LEU A 486 -2.98 12.63 -15.12
C LEU A 486 -4.24 12.40 -15.98
N TRP A 487 -5.31 11.86 -15.38
CA TRP A 487 -6.60 11.73 -16.06
C TRP A 487 -7.18 13.11 -16.39
N ALA A 488 -7.15 14.05 -15.46
CA ALA A 488 -7.57 15.43 -15.69
C ALA A 488 -6.76 16.08 -16.83
N ALA A 489 -5.45 15.90 -16.82
CA ALA A 489 -4.58 16.38 -17.91
C ALA A 489 -4.90 15.71 -19.25
N ALA A 490 -5.17 14.40 -19.27
CA ALA A 490 -5.55 13.67 -20.49
C ALA A 490 -6.89 14.18 -21.04
N ILE A 491 -7.89 14.38 -20.18
CA ILE A 491 -9.23 14.91 -20.56
C ILE A 491 -9.11 16.34 -21.09
N LEU A 492 -8.35 17.19 -20.40
CA LEU A 492 -8.09 18.55 -20.87
C LEU A 492 -7.34 18.54 -22.22
N GLY A 493 -6.39 17.64 -22.38
CA GLY A 493 -5.69 17.40 -23.63
C GLY A 493 -6.61 16.99 -24.78
N PHE A 494 -7.63 16.17 -24.51
CA PHE A 494 -8.66 15.82 -25.52
C PHE A 494 -9.42 17.02 -26.02
N VAL A 495 -9.83 17.90 -25.11
CA VAL A 495 -10.56 19.11 -25.45
C VAL A 495 -9.70 20.05 -26.27
N LEU A 496 -8.43 20.21 -25.91
CA LEU A 496 -7.52 21.14 -26.58
C LEU A 496 -6.94 20.60 -27.87
N TRP A 497 -6.37 19.40 -27.86
CA TRP A 497 -5.56 18.85 -28.96
C TRP A 497 -6.02 17.50 -29.52
N GLY A 498 -6.91 16.79 -28.83
CA GLY A 498 -7.30 15.43 -29.14
C GLY A 498 -6.40 14.42 -28.42
N ARG A 499 -6.27 13.18 -28.95
CA ARG A 499 -5.55 12.08 -28.27
C ARG A 499 -4.04 12.33 -28.05
N GLY A 500 -3.47 13.32 -28.73
CA GLY A 500 -2.01 13.44 -28.89
C GLY A 500 -1.27 13.72 -27.60
N LEU A 501 -1.85 14.49 -26.67
CA LEU A 501 -1.19 14.82 -25.42
C LEU A 501 -0.80 13.58 -24.63
N PHE A 502 -1.77 12.73 -24.31
CA PHE A 502 -1.48 11.54 -23.51
C PHE A 502 -0.65 10.51 -24.29
N CYS A 503 -1.15 10.03 -25.44
CA CYS A 503 -0.50 8.97 -26.20
C CYS A 503 0.87 9.38 -26.79
N GLY A 504 1.10 10.67 -26.99
CA GLY A 504 2.32 11.18 -27.60
C GLY A 504 3.36 11.69 -26.61
N TRP A 505 2.96 12.11 -25.40
CA TRP A 505 3.82 12.81 -24.46
C TRP A 505 3.77 12.31 -23.02
N LEU A 506 2.64 11.78 -22.53
CA LEU A 506 2.45 11.41 -21.14
C LEU A 506 2.40 9.90 -20.88
N CYS A 507 2.21 9.07 -21.92
CA CYS A 507 2.13 7.63 -21.74
C CYS A 507 3.53 7.00 -21.62
N PRO A 508 3.92 6.44 -20.44
CA PRO A 508 5.23 5.83 -20.25
C PRO A 508 5.50 4.66 -21.19
N PHE A 509 4.55 3.76 -21.39
CA PHE A 509 4.71 2.64 -22.33
C PHE A 509 4.81 3.11 -23.79
N GLY A 510 4.10 4.19 -24.13
CA GLY A 510 4.27 4.85 -25.43
C GLY A 510 5.66 5.44 -25.63
N ALA A 511 6.29 5.94 -24.56
CA ALA A 511 7.66 6.40 -24.57
C ALA A 511 8.66 5.24 -24.75
N LEU A 512 8.46 4.12 -24.02
CA LEU A 512 9.30 2.91 -24.18
C LEU A 512 9.29 2.38 -25.62
N GLN A 513 8.14 2.37 -26.30
CA GLN A 513 8.06 1.99 -27.71
C GLN A 513 8.82 2.94 -28.63
N GLU A 514 8.85 4.26 -28.32
CA GLU A 514 9.61 5.24 -29.08
C GLU A 514 11.12 5.05 -28.86
N PHE A 515 11.56 4.75 -27.63
CA PHE A 515 12.95 4.38 -27.35
C PHE A 515 13.34 3.08 -28.06
N ALA A 516 12.50 2.05 -28.03
CA ALA A 516 12.73 0.80 -28.75
C ALA A 516 12.91 1.05 -30.25
N HIS A 517 12.08 1.91 -30.86
CA HIS A 517 12.21 2.27 -32.26
C HIS A 517 13.56 3.00 -32.58
N HIS A 518 13.97 3.95 -31.72
CA HIS A 518 15.26 4.61 -31.87
C HIS A 518 16.43 3.64 -31.71
N LEU A 519 16.33 2.66 -30.82
CA LEU A 519 17.28 1.56 -30.65
C LEU A 519 17.33 0.69 -31.91
N GLY A 520 16.18 0.33 -32.49
CA GLY A 520 16.08 -0.43 -33.74
C GLY A 520 16.80 0.29 -34.90
N ARG A 521 16.63 1.60 -35.01
CA ARG A 521 17.33 2.43 -35.99
C ARG A 521 18.82 2.47 -35.74
N ALA A 522 19.27 2.58 -34.52
CA ALA A 522 20.70 2.54 -34.18
C ALA A 522 21.32 1.17 -34.53
N LEU A 523 20.56 0.09 -34.37
CA LEU A 523 20.91 -1.28 -34.78
C LEU A 523 20.73 -1.51 -36.29
N ARG A 524 20.30 -0.49 -37.05
CA ARG A 524 20.05 -0.55 -38.52
C ARG A 524 19.00 -1.59 -38.91
N LEU A 525 18.01 -1.87 -38.05
CA LEU A 525 16.91 -2.76 -38.41
C LEU A 525 16.02 -2.11 -39.47
N PRO A 526 15.44 -2.90 -40.41
CA PRO A 526 14.55 -2.38 -41.43
C PRO A 526 13.29 -1.81 -40.83
N GLU A 527 12.87 -0.61 -41.23
CA GLU A 527 11.58 -0.06 -40.86
C GLU A 527 10.49 -0.77 -41.70
N TRP A 528 9.50 -1.33 -41.01
CA TRP A 528 8.36 -2.00 -41.65
C TRP A 528 7.07 -1.24 -41.36
N GLU A 529 6.32 -0.94 -42.38
CA GLU A 529 4.96 -0.40 -42.26
C GLU A 529 3.98 -1.37 -42.92
N PRO A 530 2.88 -1.70 -42.24
CA PRO A 530 1.92 -2.66 -42.76
C PRO A 530 1.26 -2.15 -44.05
N PRO A 531 1.02 -3.02 -45.04
CA PRO A 531 0.27 -2.70 -46.26
C PRO A 531 -1.05 -2.04 -45.96
N GLN A 532 -1.58 -1.19 -46.85
CA GLN A 532 -2.78 -0.37 -46.56
C GLN A 532 -4.03 -1.19 -46.15
N SER A 533 -4.19 -2.40 -46.70
CA SER A 533 -5.26 -3.31 -46.33
C SER A 533 -5.14 -3.83 -44.91
N LEU A 534 -3.93 -4.35 -44.56
CA LEU A 534 -3.61 -4.85 -43.23
C LEU A 534 -3.62 -3.70 -42.22
N GLY A 535 -3.04 -2.54 -42.57
CA GLY A 535 -3.05 -1.37 -41.70
C GLY A 535 -4.45 -0.90 -41.34
N ARG A 536 -5.43 -0.97 -42.28
CA ARG A 536 -6.84 -0.67 -41.99
C ARG A 536 -7.49 -1.71 -41.07
N ALA A 537 -7.20 -2.98 -41.27
CA ALA A 537 -7.70 -4.05 -40.40
C ALA A 537 -7.15 -3.90 -38.97
N LEU A 538 -5.83 -3.65 -38.84
CA LEU A 538 -5.18 -3.42 -37.55
C LEU A 538 -5.69 -2.18 -36.78
N LEU A 539 -6.22 -1.17 -37.48
CA LEU A 539 -6.86 -0.03 -36.82
C LEU A 539 -8.15 -0.39 -36.09
N TRP A 540 -8.81 -1.50 -36.45
CA TRP A 540 -10.03 -1.97 -35.80
C TRP A 540 -9.78 -2.90 -34.62
N THR A 541 -8.58 -3.47 -34.47
CA THR A 541 -8.29 -4.41 -33.38
C THR A 541 -8.38 -3.75 -32.00
N GLY A 542 -7.92 -2.50 -31.83
CA GLY A 542 -8.05 -1.75 -30.60
C GLY A 542 -9.53 -1.48 -30.20
N PRO A 543 -10.39 -0.92 -31.09
CA PRO A 543 -11.81 -0.80 -30.81
C PRO A 543 -12.52 -2.11 -30.47
N VAL A 544 -12.17 -3.21 -31.18
CA VAL A 544 -12.72 -4.55 -30.88
C VAL A 544 -12.27 -5.01 -29.49
N ALA A 545 -10.99 -4.86 -29.15
CA ALA A 545 -10.46 -5.17 -27.82
C ALA A 545 -11.15 -4.34 -26.73
N LEU A 546 -11.38 -3.04 -26.97
CA LEU A 546 -12.09 -2.18 -26.05
C LEU A 546 -13.54 -2.65 -25.81
N ILE A 547 -14.26 -2.98 -26.89
CA ILE A 547 -15.64 -3.49 -26.79
C ILE A 547 -15.67 -4.83 -26.05
N ALA A 548 -14.73 -5.74 -26.35
CA ALA A 548 -14.62 -7.03 -25.66
C ALA A 548 -14.36 -6.83 -24.17
N LEU A 549 -13.45 -5.93 -23.80
CA LEU A 549 -13.18 -5.59 -22.39
C LEU A 549 -14.39 -5.03 -21.67
N VAL A 550 -15.13 -4.11 -22.32
CA VAL A 550 -16.37 -3.56 -21.75
C VAL A 550 -17.39 -4.67 -21.54
N LEU A 551 -17.60 -5.55 -22.53
CA LEU A 551 -18.54 -6.67 -22.41
C LEU A 551 -18.15 -7.62 -21.26
N VAL A 552 -16.88 -7.99 -21.15
CA VAL A 552 -16.40 -8.86 -20.07
C VAL A 552 -16.54 -8.17 -18.71
N ALA A 553 -16.21 -6.88 -18.60
CA ALA A 553 -16.32 -6.13 -17.35
C ALA A 553 -17.76 -6.11 -16.78
N PHE A 554 -18.78 -6.21 -17.65
CA PHE A 554 -20.19 -6.24 -17.22
C PHE A 554 -20.77 -7.65 -17.12
N ALA A 555 -20.38 -8.57 -18.01
CA ALA A 555 -20.95 -9.91 -18.07
C ALA A 555 -20.25 -10.93 -17.17
N ALA A 556 -18.93 -10.75 -16.94
CA ALA A 556 -18.07 -11.65 -16.16
C ALA A 556 -16.98 -10.81 -15.44
N PRO A 557 -17.36 -10.03 -14.41
CA PRO A 557 -16.46 -9.10 -13.73
C PRO A 557 -15.18 -9.74 -13.18
N GLU A 558 -15.28 -11.00 -12.76
CA GLU A 558 -14.17 -11.81 -12.23
C GLU A 558 -13.07 -12.07 -13.27
N HIS A 559 -13.38 -12.00 -14.56
CA HIS A 559 -12.43 -12.17 -15.66
C HIS A 559 -11.91 -10.83 -16.23
N ALA A 560 -12.47 -9.71 -15.79
CA ALA A 560 -12.16 -8.39 -16.36
C ALA A 560 -10.66 -8.04 -16.23
N GLU A 561 -10.04 -8.37 -15.10
CA GLU A 561 -8.61 -8.13 -14.87
C GLU A 561 -7.74 -9.01 -15.78
N THR A 562 -8.10 -10.27 -15.96
CA THR A 562 -7.38 -11.20 -16.85
C THR A 562 -7.40 -10.71 -18.29
N VAL A 563 -8.54 -10.21 -18.76
CA VAL A 563 -8.65 -9.68 -20.14
C VAL A 563 -7.97 -8.32 -20.28
N ALA A 564 -7.90 -7.52 -19.20
CA ALA A 564 -7.17 -6.26 -19.17
C ALA A 564 -5.65 -6.43 -19.33
N GLU A 565 -5.11 -7.63 -19.09
CA GLU A 565 -3.70 -7.98 -19.33
C GLU A 565 -3.29 -7.90 -20.82
N ILE A 566 -4.24 -7.68 -21.74
CA ILE A 566 -3.93 -7.30 -23.11
C ILE A 566 -3.09 -6.00 -23.14
N GLU A 567 -3.25 -5.12 -22.13
CA GLU A 567 -2.41 -3.93 -21.94
C GLU A 567 -1.10 -4.32 -21.23
N PRO A 568 0.07 -4.22 -21.89
CA PRO A 568 1.35 -4.60 -21.31
C PRO A 568 1.87 -3.58 -20.26
N PHE A 569 1.03 -2.63 -19.84
CA PHE A 569 1.37 -1.51 -18.99
C PHE A 569 1.77 -1.97 -17.59
N LYS A 570 0.96 -2.86 -17.02
CA LYS A 570 1.18 -3.47 -15.71
C LYS A 570 2.55 -4.16 -15.68
N THR A 571 2.86 -4.98 -16.68
CA THR A 571 4.12 -5.70 -16.76
C THR A 571 5.31 -4.77 -16.97
N ALA A 572 5.21 -3.82 -17.91
CA ALA A 572 6.38 -3.02 -18.32
C ALA A 572 6.68 -1.85 -17.37
N ILE A 573 5.66 -1.24 -16.74
CA ILE A 573 5.81 -0.03 -15.94
C ILE A 573 5.69 -0.35 -14.45
N THR A 574 4.57 -0.93 -14.02
CA THR A 574 4.31 -1.16 -12.60
C THR A 574 5.22 -2.25 -12.03
N MET A 575 5.31 -3.38 -12.72
CA MET A 575 6.07 -4.55 -12.25
C MET A 575 7.49 -4.62 -12.83
N GLN A 576 7.89 -3.67 -13.67
CA GLN A 576 9.25 -3.56 -14.24
C GLN A 576 9.78 -4.91 -14.80
N PHE A 577 8.89 -5.67 -15.47
CA PHE A 577 9.11 -7.02 -16.02
C PHE A 577 9.31 -8.13 -14.98
N ASP A 578 9.08 -7.88 -13.70
CA ASP A 578 9.10 -8.90 -12.66
C ASP A 578 7.74 -9.62 -12.56
N ARG A 579 7.47 -10.50 -13.53
CA ARG A 579 6.22 -11.26 -13.67
C ARG A 579 6.47 -12.61 -14.35
N PRO A 580 5.52 -13.56 -14.28
CA PRO A 580 5.60 -14.81 -15.02
C PRO A 580 5.91 -14.59 -16.52
N TRP A 581 6.72 -15.48 -17.08
CA TRP A 581 7.31 -15.32 -18.42
C TRP A 581 6.30 -15.02 -19.57
N PRO A 582 5.02 -15.48 -19.58
CA PRO A 582 4.10 -15.16 -20.66
C PRO A 582 3.81 -13.66 -20.77
N TYR A 583 3.64 -12.98 -19.62
CA TYR A 583 3.39 -11.53 -19.58
C TYR A 583 4.63 -10.73 -19.97
N VAL A 584 5.81 -11.19 -19.55
CA VAL A 584 7.10 -10.59 -19.93
C VAL A 584 7.32 -10.74 -21.43
N LEU A 585 7.03 -11.93 -22.00
CA LEU A 585 7.10 -12.17 -23.43
C LEU A 585 6.14 -11.28 -24.23
N TRP A 586 4.92 -11.09 -23.74
CA TRP A 586 3.93 -10.20 -24.35
C TRP A 586 4.41 -8.76 -24.37
N ALA A 587 4.81 -8.21 -23.22
CA ALA A 587 5.26 -6.82 -23.11
C ALA A 587 6.58 -6.59 -23.87
N GLY A 588 7.58 -7.48 -23.69
CA GLY A 588 8.86 -7.44 -24.40
C GLY A 588 8.71 -7.66 -25.91
N GLY A 589 7.79 -8.55 -26.30
CA GLY A 589 7.47 -8.78 -27.72
C GLY A 589 6.94 -7.54 -28.41
N TRP A 590 6.05 -6.78 -27.77
CA TRP A 590 5.58 -5.51 -28.33
C TRP A 590 6.64 -4.42 -28.36
N LEU A 591 7.59 -4.40 -27.43
CA LEU A 591 8.75 -3.51 -27.51
C LEU A 591 9.67 -3.93 -28.65
N ALA A 592 9.92 -5.23 -28.85
CA ALA A 592 10.69 -5.74 -29.97
C ALA A 592 10.05 -5.43 -31.33
N VAL A 593 8.72 -5.64 -31.47
CA VAL A 593 7.96 -5.21 -32.65
C VAL A 593 8.10 -3.71 -32.89
N SER A 594 8.13 -2.91 -31.82
CA SER A 594 8.28 -1.45 -31.93
C SER A 594 9.64 -1.01 -32.43
N MET A 595 10.67 -1.87 -32.40
CA MET A 595 11.99 -1.59 -33.00
C MET A 595 11.88 -1.47 -34.53
N VAL A 596 10.97 -2.22 -35.15
CA VAL A 596 10.77 -2.25 -36.60
C VAL A 596 9.51 -1.53 -37.07
N TRP A 597 8.43 -1.61 -36.27
CA TRP A 597 7.15 -0.95 -36.54
C TRP A 597 6.84 0.11 -35.47
N PHE A 598 7.00 1.36 -35.83
CA PHE A 598 6.90 2.49 -34.92
C PHE A 598 5.56 2.50 -34.17
N LYS A 599 5.65 2.38 -32.79
CA LYS A 599 4.49 2.34 -31.88
C LYS A 599 3.41 1.36 -32.32
N GLY A 600 3.82 0.15 -32.72
CA GLY A 600 2.91 -0.86 -33.27
C GLY A 600 1.73 -1.19 -32.36
N PHE A 601 1.98 -1.43 -31.06
CA PHE A 601 0.95 -1.69 -30.07
C PHE A 601 -0.05 -0.51 -29.93
N CYS A 602 0.46 0.71 -29.72
CA CYS A 602 -0.37 1.90 -29.54
C CYS A 602 -1.22 2.26 -30.77
N ARG A 603 -0.77 1.89 -31.96
CA ARG A 603 -1.47 2.15 -33.24
C ARG A 603 -2.54 1.10 -33.54
N SER A 604 -2.39 -0.12 -33.04
CA SER A 604 -3.26 -1.26 -33.35
C SER A 604 -4.10 -1.70 -32.18
N ILE A 605 -3.54 -2.45 -31.22
CA ILE A 605 -4.26 -3.26 -30.24
C ILE A 605 -4.69 -2.48 -29.00
N CYS A 606 -4.00 -1.42 -28.60
CA CYS A 606 -4.21 -0.71 -27.34
C CYS A 606 -5.69 -0.30 -27.13
N PRO A 607 -6.41 -0.88 -26.12
CA PRO A 607 -7.81 -0.53 -25.84
C PRO A 607 -7.94 0.90 -25.32
N LEU A 608 -7.03 1.33 -24.41
CA LEU A 608 -6.96 2.71 -23.95
C LEU A 608 -6.70 3.66 -25.14
N GLY A 609 -5.82 3.27 -26.08
CA GLY A 609 -5.57 4.02 -27.31
C GLY A 609 -6.81 4.16 -28.18
N ALA A 610 -7.66 3.14 -28.21
CA ALA A 610 -8.97 3.19 -28.90
C ALA A 610 -9.95 4.16 -28.21
N LEU A 611 -10.05 4.12 -26.89
CA LEU A 611 -10.82 5.11 -26.11
C LEU A 611 -10.31 6.53 -26.37
N MET A 612 -9.00 6.72 -26.37
CA MET A 612 -8.35 8.02 -26.64
C MET A 612 -8.64 8.57 -28.05
N ARG A 613 -8.97 7.72 -29.06
CA ARG A 613 -9.39 8.18 -30.38
C ARG A 613 -10.67 8.99 -30.35
N LEU A 614 -11.58 8.71 -29.42
CA LEU A 614 -12.80 9.48 -29.23
C LEU A 614 -12.50 10.94 -28.87
N GLY A 615 -11.46 11.19 -28.06
CA GLY A 615 -10.98 12.53 -27.73
C GLY A 615 -10.60 13.34 -28.97
N GLY A 616 -10.07 12.70 -30.03
CA GLY A 616 -9.81 13.37 -31.30
C GLY A 616 -11.04 13.92 -31.99
N LEU A 617 -12.23 13.38 -31.71
CA LEU A 617 -13.52 13.86 -32.22
C LEU A 617 -14.07 15.05 -31.42
N LEU A 618 -13.71 15.15 -30.14
CA LEU A 618 -14.21 16.16 -29.18
C LEU A 618 -13.41 17.48 -29.20
N ARG A 619 -12.25 17.51 -29.83
CA ARG A 619 -11.36 18.69 -29.83
C ARG A 619 -12.06 19.97 -30.30
N LEU A 620 -11.70 21.10 -29.70
CA LEU A 620 -12.28 22.40 -30.01
C LEU A 620 -11.55 23.10 -31.18
N ARG A 621 -10.25 22.87 -31.37
CA ARG A 621 -9.42 23.61 -32.34
C ARG A 621 -8.69 22.70 -33.32
N ARG A 622 -8.48 23.23 -34.55
CA ARG A 622 -7.56 22.67 -35.55
C ARG A 622 -6.21 23.37 -35.33
N TRP A 623 -5.33 22.77 -34.59
CA TRP A 623 -4.11 23.42 -34.08
C TRP A 623 -2.87 23.20 -34.95
N ILE A 624 -2.82 22.15 -35.82
CA ILE A 624 -1.69 21.92 -36.71
C ILE A 624 -1.81 22.85 -37.92
N PRO A 625 -0.80 23.76 -38.11
CA PRO A 625 -0.84 24.72 -39.24
C PRO A 625 -0.75 24.00 -40.58
N ARG A 626 -1.46 24.51 -41.60
CA ARG A 626 -1.45 24.01 -42.96
C ARG A 626 -1.47 25.16 -43.93
N ARG A 627 -0.69 25.06 -45.03
CA ARG A 627 -0.71 25.94 -46.19
C ARG A 627 -1.72 25.45 -47.22
N VAL A 628 -2.10 26.29 -48.13
CA VAL A 628 -3.05 25.97 -49.23
C VAL A 628 -2.48 24.84 -50.11
N GLU A 629 -1.18 24.79 -50.27
CA GLU A 629 -0.46 23.82 -51.09
C GLU A 629 -0.30 22.45 -50.41
N CYS A 630 -0.62 22.36 -49.10
CA CYS A 630 -0.54 21.09 -48.37
C CYS A 630 -1.65 20.14 -48.82
N GLY A 631 -1.26 18.99 -49.39
CA GLY A 631 -2.18 17.99 -49.93
C GLY A 631 -2.26 18.03 -51.47
N CYS A 632 -2.20 19.20 -52.06
CA CYS A 632 -2.11 19.33 -53.53
C CYS A 632 -1.39 20.65 -53.85
N PRO A 633 -0.20 20.62 -54.45
CA PRO A 633 0.50 19.40 -54.88
C PRO A 633 1.45 18.77 -53.85
N CYS A 634 1.70 19.45 -52.68
CA CYS A 634 2.72 19.01 -51.73
C CYS A 634 2.25 17.88 -50.84
N GLN A 635 2.91 16.71 -50.87
CA GLN A 635 2.62 15.51 -50.07
C GLN A 635 3.71 15.20 -49.03
N LEU A 636 4.75 16.06 -48.86
CA LEU A 636 5.94 15.74 -48.06
C LEU A 636 5.58 15.36 -46.60
N CYS A 637 4.81 16.20 -45.90
CA CYS A 637 4.41 15.93 -44.51
C CYS A 637 3.58 14.65 -44.38
N ARG A 638 2.78 14.29 -45.42
CA ARG A 638 1.98 13.04 -45.42
C ARG A 638 2.92 11.83 -45.51
N VAL A 639 3.90 11.84 -46.38
CA VAL A 639 4.85 10.73 -46.53
C VAL A 639 5.72 10.56 -45.28
N ARG A 640 6.08 11.68 -44.65
CA ARG A 640 6.87 11.68 -43.40
C ARG A 640 6.08 11.37 -42.15
N CYS A 641 4.74 11.38 -42.23
CA CYS A 641 3.87 11.13 -41.06
C CYS A 641 3.84 9.64 -40.72
N ARG A 642 4.61 9.21 -39.71
CA ARG A 642 4.70 7.83 -39.25
C ARG A 642 3.37 7.25 -38.74
N TYR A 643 2.43 8.10 -38.33
CA TYR A 643 1.11 7.71 -37.85
C TYR A 643 0.06 7.62 -38.95
N GLY A 644 0.36 8.02 -40.15
CA GLY A 644 -0.59 8.07 -41.26
C GLY A 644 -1.79 9.00 -41.01
N ALA A 645 -1.64 9.98 -40.11
CA ALA A 645 -2.71 10.89 -39.71
C ALA A 645 -3.02 11.97 -40.76
N ILE A 646 -2.20 12.16 -41.78
CA ILE A 646 -2.38 13.19 -42.83
C ILE A 646 -3.02 12.55 -44.05
N GLN A 647 -4.18 13.05 -44.47
CA GLN A 647 -4.90 12.59 -45.65
C GLN A 647 -4.30 13.12 -46.97
N LYS A 648 -4.70 12.55 -48.10
CA LYS A 648 -4.23 12.99 -49.43
C LYS A 648 -4.50 14.47 -49.71
N GLN A 649 -5.66 14.96 -49.21
CA GLN A 649 -6.05 16.39 -49.37
C GLN A 649 -5.33 17.32 -48.35
N GLY A 650 -4.36 16.83 -47.59
CA GLY A 650 -3.67 17.62 -46.56
C GLY A 650 -4.39 17.75 -45.24
N ALA A 651 -5.62 17.31 -45.15
CA ALA A 651 -6.40 17.33 -43.90
C ALA A 651 -5.82 16.34 -42.86
N ILE A 652 -5.92 16.68 -41.57
CA ILE A 652 -5.40 15.87 -40.47
C ILE A 652 -6.55 15.13 -39.78
N ARG A 653 -6.41 13.81 -39.66
CA ARG A 653 -7.25 12.97 -38.81
C ARG A 653 -6.69 13.02 -37.41
N TYR A 654 -7.25 13.87 -36.55
CA TYR A 654 -6.77 14.07 -35.19
C TYR A 654 -7.04 12.86 -34.28
N SER A 655 -7.97 11.97 -34.62
CA SER A 655 -8.15 10.67 -33.96
C SER A 655 -6.92 9.77 -34.11
N GLU A 656 -6.08 9.98 -35.13
CA GLU A 656 -4.86 9.21 -35.38
C GLU A 656 -3.57 10.00 -35.07
N CYS A 657 -3.69 11.30 -34.78
CA CYS A 657 -2.54 12.16 -34.56
C CYS A 657 -2.03 12.06 -33.11
N PHE A 658 -0.77 11.67 -32.93
CA PHE A 658 -0.07 11.59 -31.63
C PHE A 658 0.68 12.85 -31.26
N GLN A 659 0.47 13.94 -31.97
CA GLN A 659 1.12 15.25 -31.66
C GLN A 659 2.66 15.21 -31.60
N CYS A 660 3.29 14.43 -32.48
CA CYS A 660 4.77 14.33 -32.51
C CYS A 660 5.47 15.59 -32.98
N LEU A 661 4.74 16.52 -33.59
CA LEU A 661 5.19 17.81 -34.16
C LEU A 661 6.09 17.72 -35.38
N ASP A 662 6.48 16.54 -35.87
CA ASP A 662 7.35 16.40 -37.05
C ASP A 662 6.85 17.18 -38.29
N CYS A 663 5.53 17.17 -38.49
CA CYS A 663 4.95 17.94 -39.61
C CYS A 663 4.95 19.45 -39.35
N VAL A 664 4.99 19.90 -38.08
CA VAL A 664 5.12 21.33 -37.72
C VAL A 664 6.56 21.77 -37.94
N THR A 665 7.55 20.95 -37.54
CA THR A 665 8.96 21.21 -37.82
C THR A 665 9.21 21.38 -39.31
N ILE A 666 8.72 20.45 -40.15
CA ILE A 666 8.84 20.55 -41.61
C ILE A 666 8.11 21.78 -42.15
N HIS A 667 6.90 22.08 -41.64
CA HIS A 667 6.07 23.20 -42.09
C HIS A 667 6.78 24.55 -41.89
N ASP A 668 7.46 24.73 -40.75
CA ASP A 668 8.06 26.01 -40.36
C ASP A 668 9.52 26.16 -40.82
N ASP A 669 10.15 25.07 -41.32
CA ASP A 669 11.52 25.07 -41.83
C ASP A 669 11.60 25.53 -43.31
N PRO A 670 12.21 26.67 -43.62
CA PRO A 670 12.34 27.15 -44.98
C PRO A 670 13.21 26.26 -45.87
N THR A 671 14.03 25.38 -45.29
CA THR A 671 14.92 24.48 -46.05
C THR A 671 14.26 23.15 -46.38
N GLN A 672 13.19 22.76 -45.65
CA GLN A 672 12.49 21.50 -45.82
C GLN A 672 11.09 21.70 -46.45
N CYS A 673 10.39 22.77 -46.13
CA CYS A 673 9.03 23.00 -46.64
C CYS A 673 9.05 23.38 -48.12
N VAL A 674 8.60 22.45 -49.01
CA VAL A 674 8.59 22.66 -50.47
C VAL A 674 7.91 23.98 -50.89
N PRO A 675 6.71 24.37 -50.37
CA PRO A 675 6.12 25.64 -50.67
C PRO A 675 7.02 26.86 -50.33
N LEU A 676 7.74 26.81 -49.20
CA LEU A 676 8.66 27.89 -48.81
C LEU A 676 9.89 27.95 -49.71
N ILE A 677 10.47 26.80 -50.06
CA ILE A 677 11.60 26.70 -50.98
C ILE A 677 11.20 27.29 -52.34
N LEU A 678 10.03 26.96 -52.85
CA LEU A 678 9.54 27.49 -54.13
C LEU A 678 9.26 29.00 -54.06
N LYS A 679 8.75 29.49 -52.94
CA LYS A 679 8.54 30.95 -52.74
C LYS A 679 9.88 31.70 -52.71
N ALA A 680 10.88 31.18 -51.99
CA ALA A 680 12.22 31.75 -51.94
C ALA A 680 12.86 31.83 -53.32
N ARG A 681 12.87 30.71 -54.05
CA ARG A 681 13.39 30.67 -55.44
C ARG A 681 12.67 31.62 -56.41
N LYS A 682 11.33 31.78 -56.23
CA LYS A 682 10.57 32.73 -57.07
C LYS A 682 10.87 34.18 -56.69
N ALA A 683 11.17 34.48 -55.43
CA ALA A 683 11.62 35.81 -54.98
C ALA A 683 13.04 36.14 -55.54
N GLU A 684 13.95 35.17 -55.45
CA GLU A 684 15.30 35.29 -56.02
C GLU A 684 15.27 35.57 -57.53
N ARG A 685 14.42 34.80 -58.29
CA ARG A 685 14.24 35.03 -59.73
C ARG A 685 13.58 36.34 -60.08
N LYS A 686 12.87 36.99 -59.19
CA LYS A 686 12.29 38.31 -59.39
C LYS A 686 13.25 39.44 -59.04
N ALA A 687 14.24 39.15 -58.18
CA ALA A 687 15.25 40.09 -57.76
C ALA A 687 16.49 40.08 -58.65
N ALA A 688 16.73 38.98 -59.40
CA ALA A 688 17.70 38.86 -60.48
C ALA A 688 17.09 39.32 -61.84
#